data_b15242bb805c13d1ce70bae580c28c31
#
_entry.id   b15242bb805c13d1ce70bae580c28c31
#
_cell.length_a   1.000
_cell.length_b   1.000
_cell.length_c   1.000
_cell.angle_alpha   90.00
_cell.angle_beta   90.00
_cell.angle_gamma   90.00
#
_symmetry.space_group_name_H-M   'P 1'
#
loop_
_entity.id
_entity.type
_entity.pdbx_description
1 polymer ?
#
loop_
_entity_poly.entity_id
_entity_poly.type
_entity_poly.pdbx_seq_one_letter_code
_entity_poly.pdbx_strand_id
1 'polypeptide(L)'
;MGKSVYIAEKPSVAQEFAKALHLNLKRKDGYLESDEAIVTWCVGHLVTMSYPEVYDEKYKRWSLQTLPFIPQEFLYEVIPGVKKQFEIVKGILTRKDVDRIYVCTDSGREGEYIYRLVEQMAGVKGKERRRVWIDSQTEEEILRGIREAKDLSEYDNLSASAYLRAKEDYLMGINFSRLLTLKYGNSISNYLGNKYTVVSVGRVMTCVLGMVVRREREIREFVKTPFYRVIESVNVDGHTFTGEWRAVKGSAYFESPKLYKENGFKEKEEAKKLIAALKEGTSHLTCRIVSIEKKKEKKNPPLLFNLAELQNECSKRFKISPDETLRIVQELYEKKLVTYPRTDARVLSTAVSKEITKNLNGLSKYQTAAPYMQDILQYGAYKNLAKTRYVNDKQITDHYAIIPTGQGLSALNSVSATAHHVYDVIVRRFLSIFYPPAVYQKVALVTQIGKEQFFSNFRVLAEEGYLKVAGVPAPKKNANGNDAEGDGSDNNVDLDAAFFASIQKLKKGDILDVKSLDIKEGETSPPKRYNSGSMILAMENAGQLIEDEELRAQIKGSGIGTSATRAEILKKLFNIKYLALNKKTQVITPTLLGEMIYDVVLNSIRSLLNPELTASWEKGLNYVAEGEITSDEYMTKLDHFIVSRTNGVLGLNNQYQLRSCYDRAAAFYKKETKGRASKGKKE
;
A
#
# COMPACT_ATOMS: atom_id res chain seq x y z
N MET A 1 -28.21 -25.82 -31.44
CA MET A 1 -27.08 -25.48 -30.57
C MET A 1 -27.60 -25.34 -29.16
N GLY A 2 -26.90 -25.87 -28.16
CA GLY A 2 -27.27 -25.67 -26.78
C GLY A 2 -26.97 -24.24 -26.32
N LYS A 3 -27.42 -23.88 -25.12
CA LYS A 3 -27.24 -22.55 -24.55
C LYS A 3 -25.79 -22.33 -24.07
N SER A 4 -25.36 -21.09 -24.14
CA SER A 4 -24.14 -20.64 -23.52
C SER A 4 -24.43 -20.04 -22.12
N VAL A 5 -23.66 -20.43 -21.12
CA VAL A 5 -23.71 -19.83 -19.75
C VAL A 5 -22.58 -18.84 -19.56
N TYR A 6 -22.88 -17.67 -19.05
CA TYR A 6 -21.90 -16.66 -18.61
C TYR A 6 -21.99 -16.56 -17.09
N ILE A 7 -20.94 -16.99 -16.40
CA ILE A 7 -20.89 -16.96 -14.94
C ILE A 7 -19.93 -15.88 -14.45
N ALA A 8 -20.45 -14.84 -13.80
CA ALA A 8 -19.69 -13.74 -13.23
C ALA A 8 -19.43 -13.94 -11.73
N GLU A 9 -18.49 -13.20 -11.16
CA GLU A 9 -18.21 -13.23 -9.72
C GLU A 9 -19.30 -12.58 -8.87
N LYS A 10 -19.96 -11.52 -9.41
CA LYS A 10 -20.95 -10.71 -8.70
C LYS A 10 -22.17 -10.41 -9.56
N PRO A 11 -23.33 -10.15 -8.93
CA PRO A 11 -24.56 -9.80 -9.65
C PRO A 11 -24.44 -8.57 -10.54
N SER A 12 -23.69 -7.53 -10.08
CA SER A 12 -23.47 -6.30 -10.84
C SER A 12 -22.71 -6.56 -12.13
N VAL A 13 -21.67 -7.39 -12.08
CA VAL A 13 -20.87 -7.80 -13.24
C VAL A 13 -21.71 -8.60 -14.23
N ALA A 14 -22.50 -9.55 -13.72
CA ALA A 14 -23.42 -10.36 -14.54
C ALA A 14 -24.41 -9.48 -15.34
N GLN A 15 -24.93 -8.42 -14.71
CA GLN A 15 -25.83 -7.50 -15.40
C GLN A 15 -25.15 -6.76 -16.55
N GLU A 16 -23.86 -6.41 -16.42
CA GLU A 16 -23.11 -5.77 -17.48
C GLU A 16 -22.85 -6.73 -18.66
N PHE A 17 -22.51 -7.99 -18.37
CA PHE A 17 -22.44 -9.02 -19.41
C PHE A 17 -23.79 -9.22 -20.11
N ALA A 18 -24.88 -9.27 -19.36
CA ALA A 18 -26.23 -9.40 -19.94
C ALA A 18 -26.61 -8.25 -20.87
N LYS A 19 -26.21 -7.00 -20.52
CA LYS A 19 -26.40 -5.83 -21.38
C LYS A 19 -25.55 -5.90 -22.65
N ALA A 20 -24.27 -6.25 -22.50
CA ALA A 20 -23.32 -6.32 -23.61
C ALA A 20 -23.70 -7.40 -24.65
N LEU A 21 -24.38 -8.48 -24.24
CA LEU A 21 -24.80 -9.53 -25.12
C LEU A 21 -25.98 -9.12 -26.02
N HIS A 22 -26.70 -8.03 -25.73
CA HIS A 22 -27.86 -7.54 -26.48
C HIS A 22 -28.97 -8.61 -26.71
N LEU A 23 -29.07 -9.61 -25.81
CA LEU A 23 -30.08 -10.65 -25.86
C LEU A 23 -31.29 -10.29 -25.00
N ASN A 24 -32.46 -10.77 -25.40
CA ASN A 24 -33.70 -10.59 -24.63
C ASN A 24 -33.71 -11.52 -23.40
N LEU A 25 -32.89 -11.21 -22.41
CA LEU A 25 -32.70 -11.99 -21.20
C LEU A 25 -33.80 -11.68 -20.18
N LYS A 26 -34.61 -12.69 -19.83
CA LYS A 26 -35.66 -12.61 -18.80
C LYS A 26 -35.04 -12.88 -17.41
N ARG A 27 -35.39 -12.05 -16.43
CA ARG A 27 -34.90 -12.19 -15.04
C ARG A 27 -35.58 -13.40 -14.37
N LYS A 28 -34.78 -14.23 -13.75
CA LYS A 28 -35.15 -15.36 -12.89
C LYS A 28 -34.51 -15.19 -11.50
N ASP A 29 -34.79 -16.10 -10.59
CA ASP A 29 -34.15 -16.11 -9.28
C ASP A 29 -32.68 -16.56 -9.42
N GLY A 30 -31.73 -15.66 -9.17
CA GLY A 30 -30.29 -15.92 -9.25
C GLY A 30 -29.69 -15.96 -10.65
N TYR A 31 -30.40 -15.64 -11.72
CA TYR A 31 -29.89 -15.61 -13.10
C TYR A 31 -30.78 -14.84 -14.06
N LEU A 32 -30.29 -14.64 -15.29
CA LEU A 32 -31.08 -14.16 -16.44
C LEU A 32 -31.01 -15.19 -17.57
N GLU A 33 -32.07 -15.36 -18.34
CA GLU A 33 -32.15 -16.39 -19.38
C GLU A 33 -32.87 -15.91 -20.63
N SER A 34 -32.32 -16.30 -21.79
CA SER A 34 -32.94 -16.25 -23.11
C SER A 34 -32.96 -17.64 -23.75
N ASP A 35 -33.38 -17.71 -25.00
CA ASP A 35 -33.34 -18.97 -25.74
C ASP A 35 -31.90 -19.42 -26.06
N GLU A 36 -30.95 -18.50 -26.13
CA GLU A 36 -29.55 -18.73 -26.53
C GLU A 36 -28.57 -18.73 -25.37
N ALA A 37 -28.85 -17.97 -24.32
CA ALA A 37 -27.88 -17.71 -23.24
C ALA A 37 -28.52 -17.66 -21.86
N ILE A 38 -27.68 -17.99 -20.86
CA ILE A 38 -27.95 -17.84 -19.44
C ILE A 38 -26.82 -16.99 -18.85
N VAL A 39 -27.17 -15.96 -18.08
CA VAL A 39 -26.18 -15.17 -17.32
C VAL A 39 -26.46 -15.36 -15.83
N THR A 40 -25.49 -15.91 -15.12
CA THR A 40 -25.57 -16.15 -13.68
C THR A 40 -24.35 -15.60 -12.95
N TRP A 41 -24.33 -15.70 -11.63
CA TRP A 41 -23.26 -15.12 -10.82
C TRP A 41 -23.01 -15.90 -9.54
N CYS A 42 -21.79 -15.75 -9.06
CA CYS A 42 -21.44 -15.98 -7.66
C CYS A 42 -21.82 -14.75 -6.81
N VAL A 43 -21.56 -14.79 -5.52
CA VAL A 43 -21.66 -13.63 -4.62
C VAL A 43 -20.33 -13.47 -3.87
N GLY A 44 -19.21 -13.58 -4.61
CA GLY A 44 -17.90 -13.88 -4.12
C GLY A 44 -17.73 -15.40 -3.96
N HIS A 45 -17.06 -15.86 -2.91
CA HIS A 45 -16.93 -17.30 -2.65
C HIS A 45 -18.27 -17.96 -2.33
N LEU A 46 -18.60 -19.02 -3.04
CA LEU A 46 -19.73 -19.91 -2.74
C LEU A 46 -19.27 -21.15 -1.99
N VAL A 47 -18.01 -21.52 -2.11
CA VAL A 47 -17.38 -22.72 -1.58
C VAL A 47 -16.15 -22.32 -0.78
N THR A 48 -15.87 -23.05 0.29
CA THR A 48 -14.69 -22.88 1.15
C THR A 48 -14.08 -24.23 1.50
N MET A 49 -12.84 -24.26 1.98
CA MET A 49 -12.27 -25.45 2.59
C MET A 49 -12.97 -25.77 3.91
N SER A 50 -13.25 -27.05 4.13
CA SER A 50 -13.92 -27.52 5.34
C SER A 50 -13.00 -27.38 6.56
N TYR A 51 -13.62 -27.11 7.72
CA TYR A 51 -12.87 -27.07 8.98
C TYR A 51 -12.38 -28.48 9.38
N PRO A 52 -11.31 -28.59 10.21
CA PRO A 52 -10.74 -29.89 10.59
C PRO A 52 -11.72 -30.88 11.21
N GLU A 53 -12.75 -30.41 11.92
CA GLU A 53 -13.79 -31.27 12.50
C GLU A 53 -14.66 -32.03 11.47
N VAL A 54 -14.67 -31.61 10.21
CA VAL A 54 -15.35 -32.30 9.12
C VAL A 54 -14.57 -33.56 8.70
N TYR A 55 -13.26 -33.55 8.88
CA TYR A 55 -12.39 -34.70 8.58
C TYR A 55 -12.45 -35.80 9.65
N ASP A 56 -12.51 -35.37 10.93
CA ASP A 56 -12.60 -36.28 12.08
C ASP A 56 -13.08 -35.48 13.30
N GLU A 57 -14.06 -35.99 14.04
CA GLU A 57 -14.64 -35.34 15.23
C GLU A 57 -13.59 -35.03 16.32
N LYS A 58 -12.49 -35.80 16.39
CA LYS A 58 -11.36 -35.51 17.32
C LYS A 58 -10.78 -34.09 17.16
N TYR A 59 -10.89 -33.48 15.97
CA TYR A 59 -10.38 -32.14 15.71
C TYR A 59 -11.33 -31.01 16.17
N LYS A 60 -12.56 -31.34 16.62
CA LYS A 60 -13.50 -30.39 17.19
C LYS A 60 -12.97 -29.80 18.50
N ARG A 61 -12.37 -30.62 19.33
CA ARG A 61 -11.68 -30.18 20.56
C ARG A 61 -10.20 -30.00 20.24
N TRP A 62 -9.73 -28.76 20.39
CA TRP A 62 -8.32 -28.45 20.14
C TRP A 62 -7.43 -29.18 21.17
N SER A 63 -6.42 -29.88 20.68
CA SER A 63 -5.45 -30.64 21.48
C SER A 63 -4.08 -30.58 20.81
N LEU A 64 -3.01 -30.50 21.62
CA LEU A 64 -1.62 -30.60 21.13
C LEU A 64 -1.32 -31.96 20.48
N GLN A 65 -2.03 -33.01 20.90
CA GLN A 65 -1.87 -34.36 20.38
C GLN A 65 -2.43 -34.52 18.95
N THR A 66 -3.28 -33.63 18.52
CA THR A 66 -3.88 -33.65 17.18
C THR A 66 -3.19 -32.68 16.19
N LEU A 67 -2.03 -32.16 16.56
CA LEU A 67 -1.22 -31.26 15.74
C LEU A 67 0.11 -31.93 15.34
N PRO A 68 0.62 -31.70 14.13
CA PRO A 68 -0.02 -30.86 13.08
C PRO A 68 -1.20 -31.57 12.40
N PHE A 69 -2.20 -30.78 12.01
CA PHE A 69 -3.27 -31.22 11.14
C PHE A 69 -2.85 -31.03 9.68
N ILE A 70 -2.66 -32.11 8.95
CA ILE A 70 -2.29 -32.14 7.52
C ILE A 70 -3.19 -33.21 6.87
N PRO A 71 -4.26 -32.81 6.17
CA PRO A 71 -5.15 -33.77 5.52
C PRO A 71 -4.48 -34.33 4.25
N GLN A 72 -4.67 -35.61 3.97
CA GLN A 72 -4.23 -36.23 2.72
C GLN A 72 -5.02 -35.69 1.52
N GLU A 73 -6.31 -35.46 1.70
CA GLU A 73 -7.20 -34.87 0.74
C GLU A 73 -7.91 -33.66 1.35
N PHE A 74 -7.97 -32.54 0.60
CA PHE A 74 -8.66 -31.34 1.06
C PHE A 74 -10.15 -31.42 0.75
N LEU A 75 -10.99 -31.33 1.78
CA LEU A 75 -12.43 -31.30 1.67
C LEU A 75 -12.93 -29.85 1.53
N TYR A 76 -13.98 -29.70 0.75
CA TYR A 76 -14.62 -28.42 0.50
C TYR A 76 -16.10 -28.50 0.83
N GLU A 77 -16.67 -27.37 1.23
CA GLU A 77 -18.09 -27.27 1.57
C GLU A 77 -18.69 -25.98 1.04
N VAL A 78 -19.99 -26.01 0.77
CA VAL A 78 -20.75 -24.83 0.38
C VAL A 78 -20.95 -23.94 1.60
N ILE A 79 -20.62 -22.65 1.47
CA ILE A 79 -20.79 -21.67 2.54
C ILE A 79 -22.30 -21.55 2.87
N PRO A 80 -22.73 -21.79 4.13
CA PRO A 80 -24.15 -21.86 4.49
C PRO A 80 -24.96 -20.62 4.10
N GLY A 81 -24.40 -19.43 4.26
CA GLY A 81 -25.06 -18.17 3.95
C GLY A 81 -25.38 -17.93 2.48
N VAL A 82 -24.75 -18.67 1.57
CA VAL A 82 -24.90 -18.52 0.11
C VAL A 82 -25.35 -19.81 -0.60
N LYS A 83 -25.78 -20.81 0.19
CA LYS A 83 -26.20 -22.14 -0.33
C LYS A 83 -27.26 -22.03 -1.40
N LYS A 84 -28.25 -21.13 -1.23
CA LYS A 84 -29.31 -20.93 -2.23
C LYS A 84 -28.74 -20.58 -3.62
N GLN A 85 -27.81 -19.63 -3.67
CA GLN A 85 -27.16 -19.20 -4.91
C GLN A 85 -26.29 -20.31 -5.50
N PHE A 86 -25.58 -21.07 -4.65
CA PHE A 86 -24.81 -22.22 -5.11
C PHE A 86 -25.70 -23.27 -5.80
N GLU A 87 -26.85 -23.64 -5.23
CA GLU A 87 -27.75 -24.62 -5.83
C GLU A 87 -28.33 -24.14 -7.18
N ILE A 88 -28.61 -22.83 -7.30
CA ILE A 88 -29.03 -22.22 -8.56
C ILE A 88 -27.91 -22.37 -9.60
N VAL A 89 -26.70 -21.96 -9.27
CA VAL A 89 -25.55 -22.04 -10.18
C VAL A 89 -25.25 -23.47 -10.57
N LYS A 90 -25.23 -24.41 -9.59
CA LYS A 90 -25.06 -25.84 -9.84
C LYS A 90 -26.11 -26.36 -10.82
N GLY A 91 -27.40 -26.04 -10.56
CA GLY A 91 -28.52 -26.45 -11.44
C GLY A 91 -28.29 -25.95 -12.86
N ILE A 92 -27.83 -24.71 -13.06
CA ILE A 92 -27.59 -24.12 -14.39
C ILE A 92 -26.40 -24.79 -15.08
N LEU A 93 -25.25 -24.89 -14.41
CA LEU A 93 -24.03 -25.42 -15.02
C LEU A 93 -24.13 -26.88 -15.43
N THR A 94 -25.02 -27.65 -14.79
CA THR A 94 -25.27 -29.09 -15.08
C THR A 94 -26.45 -29.35 -16.00
N ARG A 95 -27.15 -28.33 -16.53
CA ARG A 95 -28.29 -28.47 -17.46
C ARG A 95 -27.87 -29.19 -18.74
N LYS A 96 -28.74 -30.03 -19.25
CA LYS A 96 -28.51 -30.79 -20.51
C LYS A 96 -28.51 -29.89 -21.75
N ASP A 97 -29.28 -28.81 -21.73
CA ASP A 97 -29.37 -27.84 -22.83
C ASP A 97 -28.26 -26.75 -22.80
N VAL A 98 -27.28 -26.87 -21.90
CA VAL A 98 -26.11 -26.04 -21.86
C VAL A 98 -24.91 -26.76 -22.46
N ASP A 99 -24.31 -26.21 -23.52
CA ASP A 99 -23.12 -26.77 -24.16
C ASP A 99 -21.83 -26.10 -23.75
N ARG A 100 -21.87 -24.79 -23.51
CA ARG A 100 -20.70 -23.96 -23.25
C ARG A 100 -20.83 -23.09 -22.01
N ILE A 101 -19.73 -22.94 -21.28
CA ILE A 101 -19.62 -22.06 -20.10
C ILE A 101 -18.51 -21.03 -20.35
N TYR A 102 -18.89 -19.76 -20.34
CA TYR A 102 -17.97 -18.64 -20.29
C TYR A 102 -17.72 -18.26 -18.83
N VAL A 103 -16.46 -18.39 -18.40
CA VAL A 103 -16.00 -18.06 -17.04
C VAL A 103 -15.64 -16.59 -17.00
N CYS A 104 -16.52 -15.79 -16.43
CA CYS A 104 -16.45 -14.32 -16.38
C CYS A 104 -16.20 -13.80 -14.96
N THR A 105 -15.59 -14.63 -14.10
CA THR A 105 -15.07 -14.17 -12.79
C THR A 105 -13.88 -13.22 -13.00
N ASP A 106 -13.56 -12.44 -11.99
CA ASP A 106 -12.48 -11.44 -12.07
C ASP A 106 -11.19 -12.05 -12.65
N SER A 107 -10.48 -11.28 -13.47
CA SER A 107 -9.28 -11.74 -14.19
C SER A 107 -8.09 -11.81 -13.22
N GLY A 108 -7.79 -13.00 -12.70
CA GLY A 108 -6.73 -13.22 -11.71
C GLY A 108 -6.86 -14.53 -10.96
N ARG A 109 -5.89 -14.83 -10.10
CA ARG A 109 -5.86 -16.05 -9.27
C ARG A 109 -7.13 -16.27 -8.46
N GLU A 110 -7.67 -15.19 -7.86
CA GLU A 110 -8.87 -15.27 -7.02
C GLU A 110 -10.10 -15.67 -7.82
N GLY A 111 -10.31 -15.07 -9.01
CA GLY A 111 -11.42 -15.41 -9.88
C GLY A 111 -11.32 -16.85 -10.41
N GLU A 112 -10.09 -17.35 -10.69
CA GLU A 112 -9.86 -18.76 -11.01
C GLU A 112 -10.29 -19.65 -9.84
N TYR A 113 -9.84 -19.35 -8.63
CA TYR A 113 -10.14 -20.14 -7.44
C TYR A 113 -11.65 -20.22 -7.17
N ILE A 114 -12.35 -19.08 -7.26
CA ILE A 114 -13.80 -19.00 -7.05
C ILE A 114 -14.53 -19.92 -8.04
N TYR A 115 -14.25 -19.80 -9.34
CA TYR A 115 -14.96 -20.59 -10.34
C TYR A 115 -14.62 -22.08 -10.27
N ARG A 116 -13.34 -22.44 -10.17
CA ARG A 116 -12.90 -23.84 -10.13
C ARG A 116 -13.50 -24.60 -8.95
N LEU A 117 -13.61 -23.98 -7.78
CA LEU A 117 -14.30 -24.57 -6.63
C LEU A 117 -15.79 -24.80 -6.90
N VAL A 118 -16.46 -23.84 -7.54
CA VAL A 118 -17.87 -23.97 -7.92
C VAL A 118 -18.05 -25.09 -8.93
N GLU A 119 -17.22 -25.16 -9.96
CA GLU A 119 -17.23 -26.22 -10.97
C GLU A 119 -17.04 -27.60 -10.34
N GLN A 120 -16.04 -27.75 -9.46
CA GLN A 120 -15.74 -28.98 -8.75
C GLN A 120 -16.93 -29.46 -7.90
N MET A 121 -17.48 -28.55 -7.08
CA MET A 121 -18.57 -28.87 -6.17
C MET A 121 -19.91 -29.05 -6.88
N ALA A 122 -20.11 -28.42 -8.02
CA ALA A 122 -21.29 -28.64 -8.87
C ALA A 122 -21.20 -29.96 -9.64
N GLY A 123 -20.02 -30.54 -9.82
CA GLY A 123 -19.82 -31.78 -10.59
C GLY A 123 -20.01 -31.57 -12.09
N VAL A 124 -19.59 -30.46 -12.65
CA VAL A 124 -19.74 -30.14 -14.09
C VAL A 124 -18.92 -31.09 -14.93
N LYS A 125 -19.55 -31.71 -15.94
CA LYS A 125 -18.90 -32.65 -16.88
C LYS A 125 -19.37 -32.42 -18.30
N GLY A 126 -18.50 -32.64 -19.28
CA GLY A 126 -18.81 -32.64 -20.69
C GLY A 126 -19.25 -31.29 -21.27
N LYS A 127 -18.81 -30.19 -20.69
CA LYS A 127 -19.09 -28.84 -21.18
C LYS A 127 -17.82 -28.20 -21.76
N GLU A 128 -17.98 -27.45 -22.84
CA GLU A 128 -16.91 -26.54 -23.31
C GLU A 128 -16.79 -25.40 -22.33
N ARG A 129 -15.54 -25.03 -21.91
CA ARG A 129 -15.27 -23.97 -20.94
C ARG A 129 -14.33 -22.96 -21.54
N ARG A 130 -14.73 -21.70 -21.53
CA ARG A 130 -13.98 -20.58 -22.08
C ARG A 130 -13.71 -19.53 -21.00
N ARG A 131 -12.47 -19.14 -20.79
CA ARG A 131 -12.08 -18.11 -19.83
C ARG A 131 -12.10 -16.74 -20.48
N VAL A 132 -12.96 -15.87 -19.97
CA VAL A 132 -13.04 -14.45 -20.37
C VAL A 132 -12.10 -13.63 -19.51
N TRP A 133 -11.24 -12.84 -20.14
CA TRP A 133 -10.25 -12.00 -19.46
C TRP A 133 -10.45 -10.54 -19.87
N ILE A 134 -10.84 -9.68 -18.90
CA ILE A 134 -11.21 -8.28 -19.13
C ILE A 134 -10.62 -7.35 -18.06
N ASP A 135 -10.29 -6.13 -18.45
CA ASP A 135 -9.71 -5.09 -17.59
C ASP A 135 -10.74 -4.02 -17.19
N SER A 136 -11.89 -3.97 -17.85
CA SER A 136 -12.99 -3.05 -17.53
C SER A 136 -14.33 -3.67 -17.86
N GLN A 137 -15.41 -3.07 -17.36
CA GLN A 137 -16.78 -3.52 -17.64
C GLN A 137 -17.48 -2.72 -18.74
N THR A 138 -16.71 -2.08 -19.60
CA THR A 138 -17.28 -1.44 -20.77
C THR A 138 -17.79 -2.50 -21.76
N GLU A 139 -18.85 -2.20 -22.48
CA GLU A 139 -19.44 -3.14 -23.44
C GLU A 139 -18.42 -3.66 -24.45
N GLU A 140 -17.60 -2.78 -25.00
CA GLU A 140 -16.57 -3.13 -25.97
C GLU A 140 -15.55 -4.13 -25.41
N GLU A 141 -15.09 -3.90 -24.15
CA GLU A 141 -14.14 -4.77 -23.48
C GLU A 141 -14.76 -6.14 -23.16
N ILE A 142 -16.00 -6.17 -22.72
CA ILE A 142 -16.72 -7.43 -22.47
C ILE A 142 -16.84 -8.24 -23.78
N LEU A 143 -17.26 -7.60 -24.88
CA LEU A 143 -17.40 -8.28 -26.17
C LEU A 143 -16.04 -8.74 -26.71
N ARG A 144 -14.97 -7.95 -26.50
CA ARG A 144 -13.61 -8.37 -26.83
C ARG A 144 -13.23 -9.62 -26.03
N GLY A 145 -13.38 -9.58 -24.71
CA GLY A 145 -13.04 -10.70 -23.83
C GLY A 145 -13.80 -12.00 -24.18
N ILE A 146 -15.05 -11.89 -24.59
CA ILE A 146 -15.84 -13.06 -25.03
C ILE A 146 -15.29 -13.62 -26.35
N ARG A 147 -14.97 -12.77 -27.33
CA ARG A 147 -14.40 -13.21 -28.62
C ARG A 147 -13.03 -13.86 -28.47
N GLU A 148 -12.20 -13.34 -27.56
CA GLU A 148 -10.83 -13.77 -27.34
C GLU A 148 -10.71 -14.83 -26.23
N ALA A 149 -11.85 -15.29 -25.68
CA ALA A 149 -11.89 -16.24 -24.58
C ALA A 149 -11.17 -17.55 -24.95
N LYS A 150 -10.16 -17.88 -24.16
CA LYS A 150 -9.33 -19.07 -24.32
C LYS A 150 -9.97 -20.28 -23.65
N ASP A 151 -9.49 -21.47 -24.02
CA ASP A 151 -9.87 -22.68 -23.29
C ASP A 151 -9.47 -22.57 -21.81
N LEU A 152 -10.32 -23.04 -20.91
CA LEU A 152 -10.08 -22.92 -19.47
C LEU A 152 -8.82 -23.66 -19.04
N SER A 153 -8.40 -24.72 -19.75
CA SER A 153 -7.19 -25.49 -19.47
C SER A 153 -5.90 -24.68 -19.62
N GLU A 154 -5.90 -23.61 -20.41
CA GLU A 154 -4.74 -22.71 -20.51
C GLU A 154 -4.42 -21.99 -19.19
N TYR A 155 -5.35 -22.02 -18.23
CA TYR A 155 -5.21 -21.42 -16.90
C TYR A 155 -5.02 -22.46 -15.78
N ASP A 156 -4.73 -23.74 -16.09
CA ASP A 156 -4.61 -24.80 -15.10
C ASP A 156 -3.46 -24.56 -14.12
N ASN A 157 -2.30 -24.08 -14.58
CA ASN A 157 -1.18 -23.73 -13.70
C ASN A 157 -1.52 -22.54 -12.79
N LEU A 158 -2.21 -21.53 -13.31
CA LEU A 158 -2.69 -20.39 -12.53
C LEU A 158 -3.68 -20.86 -11.45
N SER A 159 -4.60 -21.74 -11.83
CA SER A 159 -5.55 -22.39 -10.92
C SER A 159 -4.81 -23.19 -9.84
N ALA A 160 -3.83 -24.02 -10.21
CA ALA A 160 -3.02 -24.79 -9.27
C ALA A 160 -2.33 -23.88 -8.22
N SER A 161 -1.71 -22.79 -8.68
CA SER A 161 -1.08 -21.83 -7.76
C SER A 161 -2.10 -21.15 -6.82
N ALA A 162 -3.33 -20.92 -7.29
CA ALA A 162 -4.40 -20.36 -6.46
C ALA A 162 -4.90 -21.34 -5.38
N TYR A 163 -5.08 -22.60 -5.72
CA TYR A 163 -5.40 -23.66 -4.75
C TYR A 163 -4.29 -23.83 -3.70
N LEU A 164 -3.04 -23.85 -4.14
CA LEU A 164 -1.89 -23.99 -3.24
C LEU A 164 -1.77 -22.82 -2.27
N ARG A 165 -1.99 -21.60 -2.73
CA ARG A 165 -2.02 -20.43 -1.86
C ARG A 165 -3.10 -20.53 -0.78
N ALA A 166 -4.30 -20.97 -1.16
CA ALA A 166 -5.39 -21.14 -0.22
C ALA A 166 -5.05 -22.25 0.82
N LYS A 167 -4.47 -23.40 0.37
CA LYS A 167 -4.01 -24.48 1.24
C LYS A 167 -2.91 -24.02 2.19
N GLU A 168 -1.95 -23.24 1.71
CA GLU A 168 -0.87 -22.66 2.52
C GLU A 168 -1.43 -21.79 3.65
N ASP A 169 -2.27 -20.81 3.32
CA ASP A 169 -2.86 -19.91 4.30
C ASP A 169 -3.75 -20.67 5.30
N TYR A 170 -4.48 -21.69 4.84
CA TYR A 170 -5.30 -22.56 5.67
C TYR A 170 -4.46 -23.39 6.65
N LEU A 171 -3.45 -24.11 6.17
CA LEU A 171 -2.61 -24.98 7.02
C LEU A 171 -1.80 -24.16 8.02
N MET A 172 -1.15 -23.09 7.60
CA MET A 172 -0.40 -22.21 8.53
C MET A 172 -1.34 -21.56 9.54
N GLY A 173 -2.49 -21.07 9.10
CA GLY A 173 -3.48 -20.41 9.96
C GLY A 173 -4.01 -21.35 11.05
N ILE A 174 -4.45 -22.54 10.67
CA ILE A 174 -5.05 -23.52 11.59
C ILE A 174 -4.00 -24.08 12.54
N ASN A 175 -2.91 -24.64 12.00
CA ASN A 175 -1.91 -25.34 12.82
C ASN A 175 -1.25 -24.38 13.81
N PHE A 176 -0.73 -23.26 13.35
CA PHE A 176 0.01 -22.35 14.22
C PHE A 176 -0.91 -21.58 15.18
N SER A 177 -2.14 -21.21 14.78
CA SER A 177 -3.07 -20.57 15.72
C SER A 177 -3.51 -21.51 16.82
N ARG A 178 -3.86 -22.77 16.51
CA ARG A 178 -4.21 -23.78 17.51
C ARG A 178 -3.03 -24.08 18.44
N LEU A 179 -1.85 -24.32 17.88
CA LEU A 179 -0.63 -24.61 18.62
C LEU A 179 -0.29 -23.49 19.63
N LEU A 180 -0.20 -22.25 19.15
CA LEU A 180 0.17 -21.12 20.00
C LEU A 180 -0.94 -20.78 21.03
N THR A 181 -2.20 -20.97 20.68
CA THR A 181 -3.32 -20.82 21.62
C THR A 181 -3.25 -21.82 22.76
N LEU A 182 -3.06 -23.10 22.42
CA LEU A 182 -2.98 -24.18 23.42
C LEU A 182 -1.76 -24.04 24.34
N LYS A 183 -0.63 -23.58 23.78
CA LYS A 183 0.62 -23.45 24.54
C LYS A 183 0.71 -22.17 25.36
N TYR A 184 0.25 -21.04 24.83
CA TYR A 184 0.45 -19.72 25.43
C TYR A 184 -0.83 -18.96 25.79
N GLY A 185 -1.97 -19.37 25.26
CA GLY A 185 -3.24 -18.67 25.44
C GLY A 185 -3.64 -18.48 26.91
N ASN A 186 -3.48 -19.51 27.74
CA ASN A 186 -3.76 -19.44 29.18
C ASN A 186 -2.83 -18.45 29.91
N SER A 187 -1.54 -18.44 29.58
CA SER A 187 -0.57 -17.49 30.16
C SER A 187 -0.95 -16.05 29.82
N ILE A 188 -1.33 -15.79 28.57
CA ILE A 188 -1.80 -14.46 28.12
C ILE A 188 -3.10 -14.08 28.82
N SER A 189 -4.07 -15.02 28.89
CA SER A 189 -5.37 -14.77 29.54
C SER A 189 -5.22 -14.41 31.01
N ASN A 190 -4.40 -15.18 31.74
CA ASN A 190 -4.12 -14.94 33.16
C ASN A 190 -3.42 -13.57 33.36
N TYR A 191 -2.52 -13.20 32.46
CA TYR A 191 -1.84 -11.92 32.52
C TYR A 191 -2.78 -10.72 32.31
N LEU A 192 -3.71 -10.84 31.36
CA LEU A 192 -4.66 -9.79 30.99
C LEU A 192 -5.95 -9.79 31.85
N GLY A 193 -6.16 -10.81 32.69
CA GLY A 193 -7.41 -11.00 33.44
C GLY A 193 -8.59 -11.40 32.56
N ASN A 194 -8.35 -12.02 31.42
CA ASN A 194 -9.37 -12.51 30.48
C ASN A 194 -9.75 -13.96 30.78
N LYS A 195 -10.96 -14.39 30.40
CA LYS A 195 -11.35 -15.80 30.52
C LYS A 195 -10.62 -16.71 29.53
N TYR A 196 -10.41 -16.24 28.32
CA TYR A 196 -9.80 -16.99 27.24
C TYR A 196 -9.18 -16.04 26.19
N THR A 197 -8.00 -16.38 25.68
CA THR A 197 -7.33 -15.62 24.61
C THR A 197 -6.91 -16.57 23.49
N VAL A 198 -7.45 -16.35 22.31
CA VAL A 198 -7.01 -17.05 21.10
C VAL A 198 -5.79 -16.32 20.54
N VAL A 199 -4.73 -17.07 20.25
CA VAL A 199 -3.56 -16.59 19.52
C VAL A 199 -3.81 -16.84 18.03
N SER A 200 -4.29 -15.81 17.34
CA SER A 200 -4.51 -15.88 15.89
C SER A 200 -3.28 -15.41 15.14
N VAL A 201 -2.73 -16.27 14.31
CA VAL A 201 -1.57 -15.97 13.45
C VAL A 201 -1.86 -16.35 12.01
N GLY A 202 -1.09 -15.79 11.09
CA GLY A 202 -1.14 -16.07 9.67
C GLY A 202 0.02 -15.38 8.98
N ARG A 203 0.43 -15.89 7.85
CA ARG A 203 1.62 -15.48 7.13
C ARG A 203 1.78 -13.97 6.98
N VAL A 204 0.83 -13.30 6.35
CA VAL A 204 0.89 -11.84 6.12
C VAL A 204 0.49 -11.05 7.37
N MET A 205 -0.58 -11.45 8.05
CA MET A 205 -1.13 -10.75 9.20
C MET A 205 -0.10 -10.60 10.34
N THR A 206 0.65 -11.65 10.61
CA THR A 206 1.66 -11.65 11.68
C THR A 206 2.88 -10.80 11.30
N CYS A 207 3.27 -10.81 10.04
CA CYS A 207 4.33 -9.93 9.53
C CYS A 207 3.95 -8.46 9.71
N VAL A 208 2.72 -8.06 9.37
CA VAL A 208 2.21 -6.69 9.56
C VAL A 208 2.21 -6.28 11.04
N LEU A 209 1.76 -7.17 11.93
CA LEU A 209 1.88 -6.95 13.38
C LEU A 209 3.34 -6.69 13.77
N GLY A 210 4.26 -7.51 13.26
CA GLY A 210 5.70 -7.38 13.50
C GLY A 210 6.25 -6.02 13.07
N MET A 211 5.84 -5.52 11.90
CA MET A 211 6.27 -4.21 11.40
C MET A 211 5.81 -3.07 12.33
N VAL A 212 4.56 -3.12 12.80
CA VAL A 212 4.01 -2.08 13.68
C VAL A 212 4.64 -2.13 15.07
N VAL A 213 4.81 -3.32 15.67
CA VAL A 213 5.41 -3.48 17.00
C VAL A 213 6.87 -3.05 17.00
N ARG A 214 7.66 -3.48 16.00
CA ARG A 214 9.07 -3.04 15.86
C ARG A 214 9.18 -1.53 15.76
N ARG A 215 8.34 -0.88 14.94
CA ARG A 215 8.31 0.57 14.81
C ARG A 215 7.97 1.27 16.13
N GLU A 216 7.02 0.75 16.89
CA GLU A 216 6.67 1.34 18.18
C GLU A 216 7.79 1.20 19.20
N ARG A 217 8.48 0.03 19.24
CA ARG A 217 9.65 -0.19 20.11
C ARG A 217 10.82 0.69 19.71
N GLU A 218 11.11 0.81 18.43
CA GLU A 218 12.13 1.73 17.89
C GLU A 218 11.86 3.19 18.34
N ILE A 219 10.61 3.63 18.31
CA ILE A 219 10.22 4.96 18.78
C ILE A 219 10.46 5.12 20.29
N ARG A 220 10.14 4.10 21.09
CA ARG A 220 10.30 4.13 22.55
C ARG A 220 11.77 4.09 22.99
N GLU A 221 12.58 3.34 22.27
CA GLU A 221 14.01 3.17 22.53
C GLU A 221 14.87 4.30 21.95
N PHE A 222 14.25 5.16 21.13
CA PHE A 222 14.96 6.23 20.45
C PHE A 222 15.48 7.26 21.45
N VAL A 223 16.80 7.47 21.45
CA VAL A 223 17.46 8.48 22.26
C VAL A 223 17.58 9.76 21.43
N LYS A 224 16.88 10.78 21.86
CA LYS A 224 16.97 12.11 21.24
C LYS A 224 18.33 12.71 21.49
N THR A 225 18.99 13.12 20.44
CA THR A 225 20.32 13.75 20.48
C THR A 225 20.19 15.19 20.02
N PRO A 226 20.54 16.17 20.87
CA PRO A 226 20.60 17.58 20.48
C PRO A 226 21.73 17.78 19.48
N PHE A 227 21.58 18.76 18.61
CA PHE A 227 22.65 19.26 17.74
C PHE A 227 22.47 20.76 17.48
N TYR A 228 23.58 21.42 17.17
CA TYR A 228 23.67 22.87 17.05
C TYR A 228 24.25 23.24 15.69
N ARG A 229 23.42 23.86 14.83
CA ARG A 229 23.80 24.30 13.48
C ARG A 229 24.15 25.79 13.52
N VAL A 230 25.17 26.17 12.79
CA VAL A 230 25.51 27.60 12.63
C VAL A 230 24.89 28.10 11.32
N ILE A 231 24.11 29.15 11.40
CA ILE A 231 23.36 29.73 10.28
C ILE A 231 23.87 31.15 10.07
N GLU A 232 24.31 31.48 8.85
CA GLU A 232 24.50 32.86 8.42
C GLU A 232 23.17 33.46 7.89
N SER A 233 22.99 34.75 8.13
CA SER A 233 21.97 35.58 7.52
C SER A 233 22.64 36.63 6.64
N VAL A 234 22.36 36.59 5.34
CA VAL A 234 23.03 37.39 4.32
C VAL A 234 22.03 38.32 3.61
N ASN A 235 22.42 39.56 3.40
CA ASN A 235 21.59 40.55 2.70
C ASN A 235 21.90 40.59 1.19
N VAL A 236 20.83 40.61 0.36
CA VAL A 236 20.90 40.83 -1.09
C VAL A 236 19.71 41.68 -1.51
N ASP A 237 19.97 42.85 -2.10
CA ASP A 237 18.94 43.77 -2.60
C ASP A 237 17.82 44.06 -1.57
N GLY A 238 18.16 44.21 -0.29
CA GLY A 238 17.17 44.44 0.77
C GLY A 238 16.48 43.21 1.33
N HIS A 239 16.63 42.06 0.70
CA HIS A 239 16.14 40.77 1.17
C HIS A 239 17.22 40.00 1.96
N THR A 240 16.80 39.11 2.83
CA THR A 240 17.74 38.31 3.63
C THR A 240 17.51 36.80 3.32
N PHE A 241 18.59 36.08 3.05
CA PHE A 241 18.58 34.63 2.98
C PHE A 241 19.48 34.04 4.07
N THR A 242 19.32 32.73 4.30
CA THR A 242 20.14 31.99 5.28
C THR A 242 20.97 30.94 4.59
N GLY A 243 22.22 30.80 5.05
CA GLY A 243 23.14 29.73 4.70
C GLY A 243 23.47 28.87 5.92
N GLU A 244 23.50 27.56 5.74
CA GLU A 244 23.87 26.62 6.80
C GLU A 244 25.32 26.20 6.67
N TRP A 245 26.10 26.39 7.75
CA TRP A 245 27.49 25.96 7.81
C TRP A 245 27.65 24.45 7.67
N ARG A 246 28.70 24.02 6.96
CA ARG A 246 29.10 22.62 6.86
C ARG A 246 30.63 22.49 6.98
N ALA A 247 31.05 21.49 7.73
CA ALA A 247 32.45 21.10 7.86
C ALA A 247 32.94 20.33 6.63
N VAL A 248 33.23 21.04 5.56
CA VAL A 248 33.82 20.49 4.33
C VAL A 248 35.33 20.49 4.37
N LYS A 249 35.99 19.84 3.43
CA LYS A 249 37.45 19.82 3.32
C LYS A 249 38.04 21.26 3.30
N GLY A 250 38.89 21.54 4.26
CA GLY A 250 39.44 22.89 4.49
C GLY A 250 38.85 23.65 5.68
N SER A 251 37.70 23.22 6.20
CA SER A 251 37.15 23.72 7.45
C SER A 251 37.99 23.30 8.65
N ALA A 252 38.04 24.15 9.68
CA ALA A 252 38.73 23.85 10.96
C ALA A 252 38.13 22.63 11.67
N TYR A 253 36.90 22.26 11.36
CA TYR A 253 36.17 21.17 11.99
C TYR A 253 35.94 19.97 11.06
N PHE A 254 36.62 19.91 9.90
CA PHE A 254 36.47 18.78 8.98
C PHE A 254 36.81 17.45 9.67
N GLU A 255 35.89 16.47 9.59
CA GLU A 255 35.97 15.14 10.24
C GLU A 255 36.17 15.20 11.78
N SER A 256 35.79 16.30 12.42
CA SER A 256 35.95 16.48 13.87
C SER A 256 34.96 15.60 14.66
N PRO A 257 35.42 14.92 15.75
CA PRO A 257 34.54 14.16 16.64
C PRO A 257 33.55 15.04 17.43
N LYS A 258 33.71 16.36 17.40
CA LYS A 258 32.79 17.33 17.99
C LYS A 258 31.50 17.51 17.19
N LEU A 259 31.47 17.00 15.99
CA LEU A 259 30.30 17.07 15.11
C LEU A 259 29.38 15.88 15.32
N TYR A 260 28.06 16.14 15.24
CA TYR A 260 27.01 15.12 15.09
C TYR A 260 26.96 14.61 13.65
N LYS A 261 26.94 15.54 12.70
CA LYS A 261 27.09 15.38 11.24
C LYS A 261 27.91 16.58 10.72
N GLU A 262 28.26 16.60 9.47
CA GLU A 262 29.01 17.67 8.82
C GLU A 262 28.46 19.10 9.07
N ASN A 263 27.19 19.25 9.41
CA ASN A 263 26.47 20.51 9.58
C ASN A 263 25.97 20.79 11.00
N GLY A 264 26.38 20.02 11.99
CA GLY A 264 25.90 20.22 13.36
C GLY A 264 26.86 19.79 14.42
N PHE A 265 27.10 20.66 15.42
CA PHE A 265 27.88 20.37 16.60
C PHE A 265 27.10 19.55 17.63
N LYS A 266 27.78 18.70 18.41
CA LYS A 266 27.19 17.98 19.55
C LYS A 266 26.95 18.92 20.74
N GLU A 267 27.82 19.97 20.89
CA GLU A 267 27.80 20.90 22.00
C GLU A 267 27.62 22.35 21.51
N LYS A 268 26.75 23.12 22.18
CA LYS A 268 26.45 24.51 21.83
C LYS A 268 27.68 25.42 21.92
N GLU A 269 28.55 25.14 22.87
CA GLU A 269 29.78 25.93 23.09
C GLU A 269 30.74 25.82 21.89
N GLU A 270 30.81 24.69 21.22
CA GLU A 270 31.63 24.56 20.02
C GLU A 270 31.10 25.41 18.86
N ALA A 271 29.77 25.47 18.70
CA ALA A 271 29.13 26.37 17.74
C ALA A 271 29.40 27.85 18.05
N LYS A 272 29.38 28.23 19.34
CA LYS A 272 29.76 29.59 19.78
C LYS A 272 31.23 29.93 19.48
N LYS A 273 32.15 28.98 19.71
CA LYS A 273 33.59 29.15 19.39
C LYS A 273 33.79 29.40 17.89
N LEU A 274 33.09 28.65 17.02
CA LEU A 274 33.13 28.89 15.58
C LEU A 274 32.67 30.32 15.24
N ILE A 275 31.52 30.75 15.77
CA ILE A 275 31.01 32.12 15.53
C ILE A 275 31.99 33.18 16.04
N ALA A 276 32.57 33.00 17.22
CA ALA A 276 33.54 33.93 17.78
C ALA A 276 34.77 34.04 16.87
N ALA A 277 35.34 32.93 16.44
CA ALA A 277 36.47 32.89 15.52
C ALA A 277 36.20 33.59 14.18
N LEU A 278 34.96 33.43 13.64
CA LEU A 278 34.57 34.10 12.39
C LEU A 278 34.37 35.61 12.53
N LYS A 279 34.09 36.10 13.75
CA LYS A 279 33.90 37.52 14.06
C LYS A 279 35.21 38.20 14.56
N GLU A 280 36.27 37.43 14.82
CA GLU A 280 37.51 37.94 15.36
C GLU A 280 38.17 38.94 14.38
N GLY A 281 38.51 40.10 14.89
CA GLY A 281 39.23 41.14 14.14
C GLY A 281 38.41 41.92 13.14
N THR A 282 37.06 41.76 13.08
CA THR A 282 36.22 42.53 12.15
C THR A 282 34.97 43.10 12.82
N SER A 283 34.69 44.39 12.50
CA SER A 283 33.47 45.06 12.93
C SER A 283 32.32 44.89 11.89
N HIS A 284 32.67 44.47 10.66
CA HIS A 284 31.71 44.26 9.56
C HIS A 284 32.02 42.93 8.89
N LEU A 285 31.11 42.00 9.05
CA LEU A 285 31.28 40.65 8.54
C LEU A 285 30.75 40.54 7.10
N THR A 286 31.60 40.07 6.20
CA THR A 286 31.22 39.79 4.81
C THR A 286 31.50 38.34 4.46
N CYS A 287 30.77 37.82 3.51
CA CYS A 287 31.03 36.50 2.90
C CYS A 287 31.30 36.67 1.40
N ARG A 288 32.09 35.74 0.84
CA ARG A 288 32.35 35.68 -0.60
C ARG A 288 31.63 34.46 -1.20
N ILE A 289 30.98 34.64 -2.35
CA ILE A 289 30.41 33.52 -3.13
C ILE A 289 31.56 32.70 -3.75
N VAL A 290 31.76 31.48 -3.29
CA VAL A 290 32.79 30.55 -3.81
C VAL A 290 32.23 29.57 -4.84
N SER A 291 30.93 29.30 -4.77
CA SER A 291 30.23 28.48 -5.76
C SER A 291 28.78 28.93 -5.91
N ILE A 292 28.33 28.96 -7.14
CA ILE A 292 26.93 29.14 -7.50
C ILE A 292 26.56 28.25 -8.67
N GLU A 293 25.56 27.41 -8.45
CA GLU A 293 25.07 26.46 -9.46
C GLU A 293 23.60 26.73 -9.73
N LYS A 294 23.28 27.00 -11.00
CA LYS A 294 21.92 27.31 -11.47
C LYS A 294 21.42 26.16 -12.34
N LYS A 295 20.35 25.47 -11.93
CA LYS A 295 19.79 24.33 -12.64
C LYS A 295 18.29 24.47 -12.85
N LYS A 296 17.79 23.93 -13.97
CA LYS A 296 16.37 23.69 -14.18
C LYS A 296 16.09 22.22 -13.81
N GLU A 297 15.18 22.00 -12.87
CA GLU A 297 14.71 20.67 -12.47
C GLU A 297 13.31 20.46 -13.08
N LYS A 298 13.19 19.39 -13.88
CA LYS A 298 11.91 18.96 -14.42
C LYS A 298 11.32 17.88 -13.53
N LYS A 299 10.12 18.09 -13.01
CA LYS A 299 9.39 17.10 -12.21
C LYS A 299 8.22 16.56 -13.02
N ASN A 300 8.33 15.33 -13.47
CA ASN A 300 7.27 14.66 -14.22
C ASN A 300 6.02 14.43 -13.36
N PRO A 301 4.83 14.36 -13.96
CA PRO A 301 3.64 13.87 -13.30
C PRO A 301 3.90 12.51 -12.66
N PRO A 302 3.35 12.25 -11.45
CA PRO A 302 3.49 10.93 -10.84
C PRO A 302 2.81 9.85 -11.71
N LEU A 303 3.22 8.60 -11.54
CA LEU A 303 2.53 7.47 -12.17
C LEU A 303 1.06 7.44 -11.74
N LEU A 304 0.24 6.75 -12.51
CA LEU A 304 -1.18 6.56 -12.23
C LEU A 304 -1.39 5.83 -10.88
N PHE A 305 -2.63 5.78 -10.43
CA PHE A 305 -2.95 5.07 -9.21
C PHE A 305 -3.06 3.56 -9.43
N ASN A 306 -2.40 2.80 -8.57
CA ASN A 306 -2.87 1.48 -8.16
C ASN A 306 -3.71 1.61 -6.88
N LEU A 307 -4.22 0.50 -6.36
CA LEU A 307 -5.06 0.54 -5.17
C LEU A 307 -4.31 1.07 -3.93
N ALA A 308 -3.07 0.64 -3.70
CA ALA A 308 -2.29 1.02 -2.52
C ALA A 308 -2.00 2.53 -2.48
N GLU A 309 -1.58 3.11 -3.59
CA GLU A 309 -1.35 4.55 -3.69
C GLU A 309 -2.64 5.35 -3.54
N LEU A 310 -3.75 4.87 -4.10
CA LEU A 310 -5.06 5.52 -3.94
C LEU A 310 -5.51 5.48 -2.47
N GLN A 311 -5.37 4.35 -1.79
CA GLN A 311 -5.69 4.20 -0.37
C GLN A 311 -4.85 5.14 0.51
N ASN A 312 -3.54 5.27 0.22
CA ASN A 312 -2.66 6.20 0.92
C ASN A 312 -3.06 7.66 0.69
N GLU A 313 -3.38 8.03 -0.55
CA GLU A 313 -3.82 9.39 -0.88
C GLU A 313 -5.15 9.75 -0.21
N CYS A 314 -6.12 8.84 -0.23
CA CYS A 314 -7.41 9.02 0.43
C CYS A 314 -7.27 9.09 1.96
N SER A 315 -6.42 8.27 2.55
CA SER A 315 -6.11 8.33 3.99
C SER A 315 -5.50 9.67 4.38
N LYS A 316 -4.61 10.24 3.56
CA LYS A 316 -4.00 11.56 3.79
C LYS A 316 -5.01 12.70 3.67
N ARG A 317 -5.79 12.72 2.58
CA ARG A 317 -6.71 13.83 2.26
C ARG A 317 -8.00 13.79 3.05
N PHE A 318 -8.63 12.61 3.12
CA PHE A 318 -10.00 12.47 3.61
C PHE A 318 -10.09 11.77 4.96
N LYS A 319 -8.96 11.26 5.51
CA LYS A 319 -8.92 10.51 6.77
C LYS A 319 -9.83 9.28 6.78
N ILE A 320 -10.04 8.66 5.63
CA ILE A 320 -10.77 7.40 5.48
C ILE A 320 -9.80 6.22 5.50
N SER A 321 -10.32 5.06 5.92
CA SER A 321 -9.53 3.83 6.00
C SER A 321 -9.28 3.21 4.61
N PRO A 322 -8.26 2.37 4.45
CA PRO A 322 -8.04 1.63 3.21
C PRO A 322 -9.23 0.75 2.80
N ASP A 323 -9.91 0.13 3.78
CA ASP A 323 -11.12 -0.67 3.55
C ASP A 323 -12.28 0.19 3.01
N GLU A 324 -12.48 1.37 3.58
CA GLU A 324 -13.48 2.32 3.08
C GLU A 324 -13.14 2.84 1.69
N THR A 325 -11.87 3.14 1.41
CA THR A 325 -11.40 3.53 0.08
C THR A 325 -11.67 2.42 -0.93
N LEU A 326 -11.37 1.16 -0.61
CA LEU A 326 -11.65 0.03 -1.49
C LEU A 326 -13.15 -0.10 -1.77
N ARG A 327 -13.99 0.01 -0.75
CA ARG A 327 -15.45 -0.05 -0.92
C ARG A 327 -15.96 1.05 -1.85
N ILE A 328 -15.46 2.28 -1.69
CA ILE A 328 -15.81 3.42 -2.54
C ILE A 328 -15.37 3.19 -3.99
N VAL A 329 -14.12 2.82 -4.21
CA VAL A 329 -13.63 2.66 -5.58
C VAL A 329 -14.24 1.43 -6.28
N GLN A 330 -14.61 0.41 -5.52
CA GLN A 330 -15.40 -0.72 -6.03
C GLN A 330 -16.80 -0.26 -6.48
N GLU A 331 -17.46 0.60 -5.69
CA GLU A 331 -18.74 1.21 -6.09
C GLU A 331 -18.60 2.04 -7.38
N LEU A 332 -17.52 2.84 -7.49
CA LEU A 332 -17.25 3.61 -8.70
C LEU A 332 -17.01 2.71 -9.92
N TYR A 333 -16.33 1.59 -9.74
CA TYR A 333 -16.13 0.59 -10.79
C TYR A 333 -17.43 -0.05 -11.23
N GLU A 334 -18.27 -0.49 -10.30
CA GLU A 334 -19.58 -1.08 -10.59
C GLU A 334 -20.54 -0.09 -11.30
N LYS A 335 -20.33 1.21 -11.07
CA LYS A 335 -21.02 2.30 -11.79
C LYS A 335 -20.33 2.71 -13.10
N LYS A 336 -19.34 1.95 -13.56
CA LYS A 336 -18.56 2.19 -14.79
C LYS A 336 -17.75 3.48 -14.83
N LEU A 337 -17.56 4.14 -13.69
CA LEU A 337 -16.85 5.42 -13.60
C LEU A 337 -15.33 5.24 -13.68
N VAL A 338 -14.80 4.13 -13.19
CA VAL A 338 -13.37 3.81 -13.18
C VAL A 338 -13.12 2.38 -13.64
N THR A 339 -11.85 2.07 -13.93
CA THR A 339 -11.37 0.72 -14.26
C THR A 339 -11.27 -0.15 -13.00
N TYR A 340 -10.96 -1.43 -13.16
CA TYR A 340 -10.91 -2.40 -12.06
C TYR A 340 -9.95 -1.93 -10.95
N PRO A 341 -10.41 -1.86 -9.68
CA PRO A 341 -9.65 -1.20 -8.64
C PRO A 341 -8.57 -2.07 -7.98
N ARG A 342 -8.67 -3.40 -8.06
CA ARG A 342 -7.72 -4.29 -7.37
C ARG A 342 -6.52 -4.58 -8.26
N THR A 343 -5.72 -3.57 -8.51
CA THR A 343 -4.52 -3.66 -9.34
C THR A 343 -3.30 -3.14 -8.57
N ASP A 344 -2.16 -3.77 -8.79
CA ASP A 344 -0.85 -3.29 -8.34
C ASP A 344 -0.12 -2.46 -9.42
N ALA A 345 -0.63 -2.46 -10.67
CA ALA A 345 -0.04 -1.69 -11.77
C ALA A 345 -0.33 -0.19 -11.67
N ARG A 346 0.67 0.62 -12.05
CA ARG A 346 0.62 2.09 -12.07
C ARG A 346 0.78 2.66 -13.48
N VAL A 347 0.64 1.82 -14.48
CA VAL A 347 0.82 2.12 -15.91
C VAL A 347 -0.34 1.58 -16.71
N LEU A 348 -0.46 2.02 -17.95
CA LEU A 348 -1.43 1.56 -18.94
C LEU A 348 -0.82 0.52 -19.86
N SER A 349 -1.66 -0.31 -20.48
CA SER A 349 -1.26 -1.17 -21.59
C SER A 349 -1.17 -0.38 -22.90
N THR A 350 -0.41 -0.93 -23.83
CA THR A 350 -0.31 -0.38 -25.19
C THR A 350 -1.69 -0.36 -25.88
N ALA A 351 -2.53 -1.37 -25.65
CA ALA A 351 -3.89 -1.42 -26.19
C ALA A 351 -4.74 -0.26 -25.68
N VAL A 352 -4.80 -0.06 -24.35
CA VAL A 352 -5.56 1.04 -23.74
C VAL A 352 -5.06 2.41 -24.19
N SER A 353 -3.75 2.57 -24.35
CA SER A 353 -3.17 3.86 -24.79
C SER A 353 -3.63 4.28 -26.19
N LYS A 354 -3.94 3.34 -27.07
CA LYS A 354 -4.46 3.60 -28.43
C LYS A 354 -5.90 4.12 -28.40
N GLU A 355 -6.66 3.73 -27.40
CA GLU A 355 -8.09 4.07 -27.25
C GLU A 355 -8.34 5.18 -26.23
N ILE A 356 -7.30 5.76 -25.65
CA ILE A 356 -7.39 6.73 -24.55
C ILE A 356 -8.23 7.97 -24.86
N THR A 357 -8.38 8.29 -26.14
CA THR A 357 -9.25 9.40 -26.61
C THR A 357 -10.71 9.19 -26.23
N LYS A 358 -11.18 7.95 -26.13
CA LYS A 358 -12.56 7.64 -25.69
C LYS A 358 -12.76 8.09 -24.25
N ASN A 359 -11.80 7.77 -23.36
CA ASN A 359 -11.82 8.20 -21.96
C ASN A 359 -11.80 9.72 -21.84
N LEU A 360 -10.92 10.39 -22.59
CA LEU A 360 -10.81 11.84 -22.60
C LEU A 360 -12.10 12.51 -23.11
N ASN A 361 -12.65 12.05 -24.23
CA ASN A 361 -13.89 12.61 -24.78
C ASN A 361 -15.07 12.44 -23.82
N GLY A 362 -15.16 11.29 -23.14
CA GLY A 362 -16.16 11.08 -22.10
C GLY A 362 -16.02 12.07 -20.95
N LEU A 363 -14.80 12.32 -20.49
CA LEU A 363 -14.49 13.27 -19.40
C LEU A 363 -14.75 14.73 -19.75
N SER A 364 -14.86 15.11 -21.03
CA SER A 364 -15.20 16.48 -21.43
C SER A 364 -16.54 16.93 -20.87
N LYS A 365 -17.43 15.99 -20.53
CA LYS A 365 -18.74 16.25 -19.91
C LYS A 365 -18.67 16.34 -18.38
N TYR A 366 -17.53 16.07 -17.77
CA TYR A 366 -17.33 16.18 -16.33
C TYR A 366 -16.86 17.59 -15.97
N GLN A 367 -17.66 18.34 -15.23
CA GLN A 367 -17.45 19.77 -14.96
C GLN A 367 -16.05 20.08 -14.41
N THR A 368 -15.53 19.26 -13.51
CA THR A 368 -14.19 19.45 -12.90
C THR A 368 -13.07 19.20 -13.91
N ALA A 369 -13.27 18.33 -14.90
CA ALA A 369 -12.28 18.01 -15.94
C ALA A 369 -12.32 18.97 -17.12
N ALA A 370 -13.49 19.51 -17.44
CA ALA A 370 -13.75 20.32 -18.64
C ALA A 370 -12.70 21.43 -18.91
N PRO A 371 -12.24 22.21 -17.90
CA PRO A 371 -11.23 23.25 -18.12
C PRO A 371 -9.89 22.74 -18.64
N TYR A 372 -9.54 21.50 -18.29
CA TYR A 372 -8.27 20.87 -18.65
C TYR A 372 -8.34 20.12 -19.98
N MET A 373 -9.53 19.70 -20.37
CA MET A 373 -9.76 18.90 -21.57
C MET A 373 -9.43 19.68 -22.84
N GLN A 374 -9.76 20.99 -22.86
CA GLN A 374 -9.46 21.82 -24.00
C GLN A 374 -7.95 21.88 -24.28
N ASP A 375 -7.14 22.11 -23.26
CA ASP A 375 -5.68 22.11 -23.37
C ASP A 375 -5.16 20.76 -23.89
N ILE A 376 -5.63 19.64 -23.29
CA ILE A 376 -5.17 18.28 -23.63
C ILE A 376 -5.47 17.95 -25.09
N LEU A 377 -6.68 18.25 -25.55
CA LEU A 377 -7.10 17.97 -26.92
C LEU A 377 -6.37 18.88 -27.93
N GLN A 378 -6.19 20.16 -27.60
CA GLN A 378 -5.47 21.10 -28.44
C GLN A 378 -3.99 20.76 -28.59
N TYR A 379 -3.29 20.43 -27.50
CA TYR A 379 -1.87 20.06 -27.52
C TYR A 379 -1.61 18.65 -28.05
N GLY A 380 -2.61 17.80 -28.05
CA GLY A 380 -2.53 16.44 -28.61
C GLY A 380 -1.53 15.53 -27.92
N ALA A 381 -1.20 15.80 -26.65
CA ALA A 381 -0.20 15.02 -25.89
C ALA A 381 -0.55 13.52 -25.80
N TYR A 382 -1.84 13.18 -25.83
CA TYR A 382 -2.34 11.81 -25.83
C TYR A 382 -1.90 10.98 -27.04
N LYS A 383 -1.60 11.62 -28.19
CA LYS A 383 -1.15 10.92 -29.41
C LYS A 383 0.18 10.17 -29.23
N ASN A 384 1.03 10.64 -28.32
CA ASN A 384 2.33 10.06 -28.02
C ASN A 384 2.35 9.24 -26.70
N LEU A 385 1.20 8.99 -26.09
CA LEU A 385 1.09 8.33 -24.77
C LEU A 385 1.82 7.00 -24.73
N ALA A 386 1.70 6.17 -25.78
CA ALA A 386 2.34 4.85 -25.88
C ALA A 386 3.89 4.90 -25.77
N LYS A 387 4.52 6.05 -26.07
CA LYS A 387 5.97 6.23 -25.98
C LYS A 387 6.43 6.81 -24.62
N THR A 388 5.52 7.01 -23.70
CA THR A 388 5.81 7.62 -22.40
C THR A 388 6.00 6.56 -21.31
N ARG A 389 6.53 7.00 -20.17
CA ARG A 389 6.67 6.16 -18.96
C ARG A 389 5.35 5.66 -18.38
N TYR A 390 4.21 6.14 -18.86
CA TYR A 390 2.87 5.77 -18.38
C TYR A 390 2.28 4.55 -19.09
N VAL A 391 2.99 4.00 -20.09
CA VAL A 391 2.59 2.79 -20.82
C VAL A 391 3.72 1.77 -20.75
N ASN A 392 3.43 0.59 -20.18
CA ASN A 392 4.41 -0.48 -20.07
C ASN A 392 3.73 -1.83 -19.81
N ASP A 393 3.53 -2.62 -20.87
CA ASP A 393 2.86 -3.93 -20.77
C ASP A 393 3.59 -4.90 -19.82
N LYS A 394 4.91 -4.81 -19.68
CA LYS A 394 5.70 -5.67 -18.79
C LYS A 394 5.47 -5.42 -17.29
N GLN A 395 4.87 -4.29 -16.93
CA GLN A 395 4.53 -3.95 -15.54
C GLN A 395 3.07 -4.23 -15.20
N ILE A 396 2.36 -4.90 -16.09
CA ILE A 396 0.95 -5.29 -15.91
C ILE A 396 0.93 -6.81 -15.77
N THR A 397 0.40 -7.28 -14.65
CA THR A 397 0.17 -8.71 -14.40
C THR A 397 -1.24 -9.10 -14.83
N ASP A 398 -2.24 -8.54 -14.17
CA ASP A 398 -3.64 -8.86 -14.37
C ASP A 398 -4.42 -7.67 -14.96
N HIS A 399 -4.24 -6.48 -14.35
CA HIS A 399 -4.95 -5.25 -14.71
C HIS A 399 -4.00 -4.06 -14.75
N TYR A 400 -4.28 -3.10 -15.63
CA TYR A 400 -3.58 -1.82 -15.65
C TYR A 400 -4.08 -0.86 -14.54
N ALA A 401 -3.49 0.33 -14.47
CA ALA A 401 -3.77 1.32 -13.43
C ALA A 401 -5.26 1.75 -13.36
N ILE A 402 -5.66 2.24 -12.19
CA ILE A 402 -7.01 2.81 -11.97
C ILE A 402 -7.11 4.16 -12.70
N ILE A 403 -7.97 4.22 -13.72
CA ILE A 403 -8.27 5.42 -14.48
C ILE A 403 -9.78 5.64 -14.63
N PRO A 404 -10.24 6.86 -14.90
CA PRO A 404 -11.64 7.09 -15.26
C PRO A 404 -11.93 6.50 -16.65
N THR A 405 -13.09 5.88 -16.81
CA THR A 405 -13.53 5.34 -18.10
C THR A 405 -14.07 6.40 -19.06
N GLY A 406 -14.49 7.56 -18.52
CA GLY A 406 -15.25 8.56 -19.26
C GLY A 406 -16.73 8.22 -19.41
N GLN A 407 -17.18 7.10 -18.86
CA GLN A 407 -18.56 6.62 -18.90
C GLN A 407 -19.23 6.74 -17.52
N GLY A 408 -20.53 6.50 -17.45
CA GLY A 408 -21.27 6.42 -16.20
C GLY A 408 -21.42 7.73 -15.41
N LEU A 409 -21.08 8.89 -15.98
CA LEU A 409 -21.04 10.18 -15.26
C LEU A 409 -22.37 10.56 -14.58
N SER A 410 -23.51 10.14 -15.12
CA SER A 410 -24.82 10.36 -14.48
C SER A 410 -24.93 9.66 -13.12
N ALA A 411 -24.21 8.57 -12.92
CA ALA A 411 -24.19 7.84 -11.65
C ALA A 411 -23.49 8.63 -10.51
N LEU A 412 -22.69 9.66 -10.82
CA LEU A 412 -22.09 10.53 -9.82
C LEU A 412 -23.14 11.21 -8.92
N ASN A 413 -24.33 11.48 -9.44
CA ASN A 413 -25.43 12.06 -8.66
C ASN A 413 -25.96 11.12 -7.58
N SER A 414 -25.64 9.82 -7.66
CA SER A 414 -26.12 8.78 -6.73
C SER A 414 -25.04 8.28 -5.76
N VAL A 415 -23.83 8.80 -5.82
CA VAL A 415 -22.74 8.41 -4.91
C VAL A 415 -22.59 9.42 -3.77
N SER A 416 -21.93 9.01 -2.68
CA SER A 416 -21.66 9.90 -1.55
C SER A 416 -20.69 11.03 -1.94
N ALA A 417 -20.72 12.14 -1.19
CA ALA A 417 -19.76 13.25 -1.39
C ALA A 417 -18.30 12.77 -1.29
N THR A 418 -18.00 11.85 -0.38
CA THR A 418 -16.65 11.26 -0.27
C THR A 418 -16.29 10.47 -1.53
N ALA A 419 -17.21 9.69 -2.08
CA ALA A 419 -16.98 8.95 -3.31
C ALA A 419 -16.75 9.88 -4.51
N HIS A 420 -17.48 11.00 -4.56
CA HIS A 420 -17.26 12.04 -5.54
C HIS A 420 -15.85 12.65 -5.46
N HIS A 421 -15.38 12.95 -4.24
CA HIS A 421 -14.01 13.45 -4.02
C HIS A 421 -12.95 12.41 -4.42
N VAL A 422 -13.18 11.14 -4.13
CA VAL A 422 -12.26 10.05 -4.56
C VAL A 422 -12.20 9.97 -6.08
N TYR A 423 -13.35 10.06 -6.75
CA TYR A 423 -13.40 10.10 -8.22
C TYR A 423 -12.62 11.30 -8.78
N ASP A 424 -12.79 12.51 -8.21
CA ASP A 424 -12.06 13.70 -8.62
C ASP A 424 -10.53 13.53 -8.48
N VAL A 425 -10.07 12.90 -7.40
CA VAL A 425 -8.64 12.58 -7.20
C VAL A 425 -8.12 11.66 -8.31
N ILE A 426 -8.89 10.64 -8.69
CA ILE A 426 -8.52 9.71 -9.78
C ILE A 426 -8.46 10.46 -11.11
N VAL A 427 -9.47 11.26 -11.42
CA VAL A 427 -9.54 12.07 -12.66
C VAL A 427 -8.35 13.02 -12.75
N ARG A 428 -8.06 13.80 -11.70
CA ARG A 428 -6.92 14.72 -11.69
C ARG A 428 -5.57 14.01 -11.87
N ARG A 429 -5.37 12.85 -11.25
CA ARG A 429 -4.16 12.06 -11.45
C ARG A 429 -4.03 11.59 -12.90
N PHE A 430 -5.13 11.14 -13.50
CA PHE A 430 -5.19 10.71 -14.89
C PHE A 430 -4.92 11.87 -15.87
N LEU A 431 -5.57 13.00 -15.69
CA LEU A 431 -5.37 14.15 -16.57
C LEU A 431 -3.95 14.74 -16.47
N SER A 432 -3.31 14.61 -15.30
CA SER A 432 -1.96 15.13 -15.07
C SER A 432 -0.91 14.54 -16.02
N ILE A 433 -1.07 13.28 -16.47
CA ILE A 433 -0.07 12.64 -17.34
C ILE A 433 -0.01 13.21 -18.75
N PHE A 434 -1.02 13.98 -19.16
CA PHE A 434 -1.09 14.64 -20.46
C PHE A 434 -0.52 16.07 -20.45
N TYR A 435 -0.06 16.55 -19.29
CA TYR A 435 0.58 17.84 -19.13
C TYR A 435 2.11 17.72 -19.10
N PRO A 436 2.83 18.76 -19.49
CA PRO A 436 4.28 18.78 -19.39
C PRO A 436 4.74 18.68 -17.93
N PRO A 437 6.00 18.29 -17.69
CA PRO A 437 6.59 18.36 -16.36
C PRO A 437 6.49 19.76 -15.74
N ALA A 438 6.33 19.85 -14.43
CA ALA A 438 6.56 21.09 -13.71
C ALA A 438 8.05 21.42 -13.73
N VAL A 439 8.39 22.68 -14.03
CA VAL A 439 9.77 23.14 -14.10
C VAL A 439 10.07 24.03 -12.91
N TYR A 440 11.08 23.63 -12.14
CA TYR A 440 11.61 24.44 -11.04
C TYR A 440 12.96 24.99 -11.43
N GLN A 441 13.19 26.26 -11.12
CA GLN A 441 14.53 26.83 -11.13
C GLN A 441 15.13 26.63 -9.74
N LYS A 442 16.34 26.07 -9.70
CA LYS A 442 17.11 25.87 -8.48
C LYS A 442 18.42 26.68 -8.55
N VAL A 443 18.79 27.26 -7.44
CA VAL A 443 20.11 27.87 -7.25
C VAL A 443 20.72 27.27 -5.97
N ALA A 444 21.85 26.60 -6.10
CA ALA A 444 22.68 26.17 -4.99
C ALA A 444 23.81 27.19 -4.87
N LEU A 445 23.90 27.84 -3.72
CA LEU A 445 24.86 28.89 -3.40
C LEU A 445 25.76 28.44 -2.26
N VAL A 446 27.08 28.63 -2.40
CA VAL A 446 28.03 28.41 -1.35
C VAL A 446 28.76 29.73 -1.09
N THR A 447 28.60 30.26 0.10
CA THR A 447 29.33 31.42 0.61
C THR A 447 30.46 30.96 1.52
N GLN A 448 31.48 31.79 1.68
CA GLN A 448 32.64 31.52 2.51
C GLN A 448 33.00 32.71 3.35
N ILE A 449 33.24 32.48 4.66
CA ILE A 449 33.79 33.41 5.61
C ILE A 449 35.09 32.79 6.16
N GLY A 450 36.24 33.41 5.91
CA GLY A 450 37.54 32.80 6.23
C GLY A 450 37.72 31.45 5.48
N LYS A 451 37.82 30.37 6.23
CA LYS A 451 37.94 29.01 5.67
C LYS A 451 36.60 28.22 5.70
N GLU A 452 35.60 28.79 6.32
CA GLU A 452 34.32 28.12 6.61
C GLU A 452 33.30 28.40 5.54
N GLN A 453 32.55 27.36 5.13
CA GLN A 453 31.59 27.43 4.05
C GLN A 453 30.15 27.28 4.54
N PHE A 454 29.26 28.06 3.93
CA PHE A 454 27.83 28.07 4.22
C PHE A 454 27.05 27.73 2.92
N PHE A 455 26.03 26.90 3.05
CA PHE A 455 25.30 26.34 1.94
C PHE A 455 23.83 26.80 1.96
N SER A 456 23.39 27.36 0.86
CA SER A 456 21.99 27.82 0.66
C SER A 456 21.41 27.20 -0.61
N ASN A 457 20.18 26.73 -0.54
CA ASN A 457 19.47 26.18 -1.68
C ASN A 457 18.15 26.94 -1.89
N PHE A 458 17.94 27.42 -3.11
CA PHE A 458 16.75 28.16 -3.50
C PHE A 458 16.02 27.40 -4.58
N ARG A 459 14.69 27.48 -4.53
CA ARG A 459 13.83 26.84 -5.52
C ARG A 459 12.61 27.70 -5.78
N VAL A 460 12.27 27.92 -7.04
CA VAL A 460 11.04 28.58 -7.45
C VAL A 460 10.36 27.76 -8.55
N LEU A 461 9.03 27.72 -8.52
CA LEU A 461 8.24 27.13 -9.59
C LEU A 461 8.22 28.11 -10.76
N ALA A 462 8.86 27.72 -11.87
CA ALA A 462 8.94 28.54 -13.09
C ALA A 462 7.81 28.22 -14.08
N GLU A 463 7.44 26.93 -14.19
CA GLU A 463 6.37 26.48 -15.06
C GLU A 463 5.54 25.44 -14.29
N GLU A 464 4.24 25.68 -14.16
CA GLU A 464 3.35 24.79 -13.38
C GLU A 464 3.23 23.40 -14.00
N GLY A 465 3.23 23.30 -15.32
CA GLY A 465 3.04 22.02 -16.00
C GLY A 465 1.82 21.27 -15.47
N TYR A 466 1.99 20.01 -15.11
CA TYR A 466 0.90 19.18 -14.58
C TYR A 466 0.31 19.67 -13.25
N LEU A 467 1.01 20.52 -12.51
CA LEU A 467 0.50 21.08 -11.25
C LEU A 467 -0.73 21.94 -11.47
N LYS A 468 -0.94 22.47 -12.69
CA LYS A 468 -2.19 23.13 -13.08
C LYS A 468 -3.41 22.24 -12.79
N VAL A 469 -3.28 20.94 -13.05
CA VAL A 469 -4.34 19.93 -12.81
C VAL A 469 -4.28 19.35 -11.41
N ALA A 470 -3.07 18.95 -10.97
CA ALA A 470 -2.88 18.27 -9.68
C ALA A 470 -3.02 19.21 -8.48
N GLY A 471 -2.88 20.52 -8.69
CA GLY A 471 -2.73 21.53 -7.65
C GLY A 471 -1.27 21.68 -7.20
N VAL A 472 -0.86 22.90 -6.93
CA VAL A 472 0.46 23.18 -6.32
C VAL A 472 0.43 22.65 -4.89
N PRO A 473 1.40 21.80 -4.49
CA PRO A 473 1.48 21.35 -3.11
C PRO A 473 1.60 22.56 -2.17
N ALA A 474 0.77 22.62 -1.14
CA ALA A 474 0.93 23.66 -0.13
C ALA A 474 2.34 23.61 0.46
N PRO A 475 2.99 24.77 0.71
CA PRO A 475 4.28 24.80 1.39
C PRO A 475 4.18 24.03 2.70
N LYS A 476 5.13 23.14 2.95
CA LYS A 476 5.19 22.41 4.21
C LYS A 476 5.37 23.45 5.32
N LYS A 477 4.30 23.83 6.02
CA LYS A 477 4.41 24.54 7.28
C LYS A 477 5.17 23.60 8.22
N ASN A 478 6.40 23.94 8.55
CA ASN A 478 7.13 23.33 9.65
C ASN A 478 6.36 23.69 10.93
N ALA A 479 5.36 22.89 11.26
CA ALA A 479 4.71 22.94 12.56
C ALA A 479 5.70 22.31 13.54
N ASN A 480 6.28 23.15 14.36
CA ASN A 480 7.33 22.89 15.36
C ASN A 480 8.73 22.71 14.73
N GLY A 481 9.65 23.57 15.11
CA GLY A 481 11.04 23.70 14.69
C GLY A 481 11.96 22.50 14.86
N ASN A 482 11.46 21.30 14.82
CA ASN A 482 12.21 20.06 14.80
C ASN A 482 12.36 19.63 13.35
N ASP A 483 13.48 19.95 12.73
CA ASP A 483 13.91 19.36 11.48
C ASP A 483 14.04 17.85 11.71
N ALA A 484 13.01 17.10 11.31
CA ALA A 484 13.18 15.67 11.13
C ALA A 484 14.35 15.47 10.16
N GLU A 485 15.21 14.48 10.42
CA GLU A 485 16.27 14.04 9.54
C GLU A 485 15.71 13.71 8.14
N GLY A 486 15.50 14.73 7.31
CA GLY A 486 15.47 14.65 5.87
C GLY A 486 16.87 15.07 5.44
N ASP A 487 17.49 14.25 4.59
CA ASP A 487 18.73 14.56 3.90
C ASP A 487 18.83 16.09 3.71
N GLY A 488 19.87 16.71 4.29
CA GLY A 488 20.05 18.16 4.45
C GLY A 488 20.10 18.96 3.13
N SER A 489 19.48 18.48 2.07
CA SER A 489 19.44 19.11 0.76
C SER A 489 18.17 19.95 0.52
N ASP A 490 17.15 19.91 1.37
CA ASP A 490 15.86 20.56 1.10
C ASP A 490 15.48 21.69 2.07
N ASN A 491 16.43 22.62 2.37
CA ASN A 491 16.07 23.98 2.81
C ASN A 491 15.56 24.79 1.59
N ASN A 492 14.58 24.25 0.87
CA ASN A 492 13.91 24.98 -0.21
C ASN A 492 12.99 26.03 0.42
N VAL A 493 13.48 27.23 0.57
CA VAL A 493 12.64 28.39 0.82
C VAL A 493 11.87 28.67 -0.50
N ASP A 494 10.55 28.50 -0.50
CA ASP A 494 9.71 29.00 -1.58
C ASP A 494 9.81 30.52 -1.55
N LEU A 495 10.71 31.05 -2.38
CA LEU A 495 10.96 32.48 -2.48
C LEU A 495 9.90 33.15 -3.39
N ASP A 496 9.61 34.37 -3.09
CA ASP A 496 8.90 35.22 -4.03
C ASP A 496 9.76 35.42 -5.31
N ALA A 497 9.11 35.63 -6.45
CA ALA A 497 9.78 35.71 -7.74
C ALA A 497 10.76 36.88 -7.83
N ALA A 498 10.51 38.00 -7.13
CA ALA A 498 11.38 39.16 -7.11
C ALA A 498 12.68 38.87 -6.38
N PHE A 499 12.61 38.26 -5.21
CA PHE A 499 13.80 37.87 -4.46
C PHE A 499 14.60 36.79 -5.19
N PHE A 500 13.94 35.81 -5.81
CA PHE A 500 14.64 34.80 -6.62
C PHE A 500 15.38 35.42 -7.79
N ALA A 501 14.83 36.47 -8.43
CA ALA A 501 15.51 37.22 -9.48
C ALA A 501 16.79 37.90 -8.98
N SER A 502 16.82 38.40 -7.74
CA SER A 502 18.03 38.97 -7.12
C SER A 502 19.09 37.90 -6.89
N ILE A 503 18.68 36.72 -6.37
CA ILE A 503 19.59 35.57 -6.21
C ILE A 503 20.15 35.10 -7.56
N GLN A 504 19.36 35.16 -8.62
CA GLN A 504 19.83 34.78 -9.97
C GLN A 504 20.90 35.72 -10.56
N LYS A 505 20.96 36.98 -10.14
CA LYS A 505 21.98 37.94 -10.60
C LYS A 505 23.35 37.66 -10.00
N LEU A 506 23.41 37.00 -8.86
CA LEU A 506 24.65 36.71 -8.13
C LEU A 506 25.64 35.89 -8.98
N LYS A 507 26.92 36.13 -8.78
CA LYS A 507 28.03 35.48 -9.46
C LYS A 507 29.11 35.01 -8.44
N LYS A 508 29.87 34.02 -8.88
CA LYS A 508 31.06 33.60 -8.12
C LYS A 508 32.04 34.78 -7.95
N GLY A 509 32.47 35.00 -6.74
CA GLY A 509 33.39 36.10 -6.38
C GLY A 509 32.69 37.30 -5.74
N ASP A 510 31.35 37.43 -5.89
CA ASP A 510 30.60 38.51 -5.24
C ASP A 510 30.79 38.47 -3.72
N ILE A 511 30.89 39.66 -3.12
CA ILE A 511 30.99 39.83 -1.70
C ILE A 511 29.64 40.37 -1.19
N LEU A 512 29.12 39.75 -0.14
CA LEU A 512 27.82 40.05 0.44
C LEU A 512 27.96 40.36 1.94
N ASP A 513 27.07 41.22 2.43
CA ASP A 513 27.03 41.58 3.85
C ASP A 513 26.33 40.51 4.69
N VAL A 514 27.01 40.03 5.72
CA VAL A 514 26.47 39.09 6.70
C VAL A 514 25.83 39.86 7.84
N LYS A 515 24.50 39.81 7.96
CA LYS A 515 23.74 40.45 9.02
C LYS A 515 23.98 39.83 10.39
N SER A 516 23.97 38.50 10.44
CA SER A 516 24.15 37.73 11.67
C SER A 516 24.71 36.35 11.42
N LEU A 517 25.35 35.81 12.46
CA LEU A 517 25.64 34.40 12.62
C LEU A 517 24.88 33.91 13.86
N ASP A 518 23.99 32.96 13.69
CA ASP A 518 23.09 32.47 14.71
C ASP A 518 23.25 30.98 14.93
N ILE A 519 22.89 30.46 16.10
CA ILE A 519 22.85 29.03 16.39
C ILE A 519 21.41 28.55 16.31
N LYS A 520 21.14 27.67 15.37
CA LYS A 520 19.88 26.95 15.30
C LYS A 520 20.00 25.63 16.06
N GLU A 521 19.27 25.53 17.16
CA GLU A 521 19.18 24.29 17.92
C GLU A 521 18.23 23.32 17.25
N GLY A 522 18.61 22.05 17.17
CA GLY A 522 17.81 20.96 16.68
C GLY A 522 17.93 19.74 17.57
N GLU A 523 17.04 18.79 17.41
CA GLU A 523 17.05 17.51 18.11
C GLU A 523 16.65 16.41 17.14
N THR A 524 17.35 15.28 17.18
CA THR A 524 16.96 14.12 16.38
C THR A 524 15.57 13.66 16.76
N SER A 525 14.80 13.16 15.82
CA SER A 525 13.44 12.68 16.05
C SER A 525 13.31 11.19 15.70
N PRO A 526 12.48 10.45 16.44
CA PRO A 526 12.23 9.05 16.12
C PRO A 526 11.50 8.91 14.79
N PRO A 527 11.55 7.74 14.16
CA PRO A 527 10.79 7.48 12.95
C PRO A 527 9.29 7.64 13.21
N LYS A 528 8.55 8.08 12.20
CA LYS A 528 7.10 8.29 12.32
C LYS A 528 6.37 6.97 12.44
N ARG A 529 5.31 6.92 13.28
CA ARG A 529 4.37 5.81 13.31
C ARG A 529 3.70 5.64 11.95
N TYR A 530 3.35 4.41 11.63
CA TYR A 530 2.50 4.15 10.48
C TYR A 530 1.10 4.74 10.67
N ASN A 531 0.55 5.30 9.62
CA ASN A 531 -0.89 5.49 9.49
C ASN A 531 -1.46 4.42 8.55
N SER A 532 -2.79 4.31 8.47
CA SER A 532 -3.44 3.26 7.70
C SER A 532 -3.01 3.25 6.22
N GLY A 533 -2.86 4.41 5.59
CA GLY A 533 -2.39 4.52 4.21
C GLY A 533 -0.90 4.20 4.05
N SER A 534 -0.04 4.72 4.94
CA SER A 534 1.40 4.43 4.86
C SER A 534 1.71 2.96 5.20
N MET A 535 0.86 2.29 5.99
CA MET A 535 0.99 0.86 6.25
C MET A 535 0.70 0.03 5.00
N ILE A 536 -0.32 0.38 4.23
CA ILE A 536 -0.60 -0.27 2.94
C ILE A 536 0.59 -0.13 1.99
N LEU A 537 1.18 1.07 1.88
CA LEU A 537 2.39 1.26 1.07
C LEU A 537 3.59 0.49 1.62
N ALA A 538 3.74 0.38 2.94
CA ALA A 538 4.80 -0.42 3.53
C ALA A 538 4.62 -1.91 3.25
N MET A 539 3.39 -2.41 3.21
CA MET A 539 3.08 -3.79 2.78
C MET A 539 3.44 -4.00 1.30
N GLU A 540 3.05 -3.06 0.42
CA GLU A 540 3.39 -3.11 -1.01
C GLU A 540 4.91 -3.06 -1.25
N ASN A 541 5.64 -2.27 -0.47
CA ASN A 541 7.08 -2.09 -0.59
C ASN A 541 7.88 -2.93 0.42
N ALA A 542 7.28 -3.97 1.00
CA ALA A 542 7.92 -4.79 2.03
C ALA A 542 9.23 -5.46 1.56
N GLY A 543 9.44 -5.60 0.27
CA GLY A 543 10.70 -6.04 -0.32
C GLY A 543 11.91 -5.22 0.10
N GLN A 544 11.74 -3.94 0.41
CA GLN A 544 12.83 -3.08 0.91
C GLN A 544 13.38 -3.52 2.27
N LEU A 545 12.63 -4.34 3.02
CA LEU A 545 13.04 -4.89 4.31
C LEU A 545 13.77 -6.23 4.17
N ILE A 546 13.92 -6.76 2.96
CA ILE A 546 14.56 -8.04 2.67
C ILE A 546 15.99 -7.77 2.22
N GLU A 547 16.97 -8.39 2.88
CA GLU A 547 18.39 -8.28 2.54
C GLU A 547 18.75 -9.11 1.30
N ASP A 548 18.15 -10.29 1.16
CA ASP A 548 18.34 -11.18 0.01
C ASP A 548 17.78 -10.55 -1.27
N GLU A 549 18.65 -10.31 -2.26
CA GLU A 549 18.28 -9.63 -3.51
C GLU A 549 17.31 -10.45 -4.36
N GLU A 550 17.44 -11.77 -4.37
CA GLU A 550 16.57 -12.65 -5.17
C GLU A 550 15.15 -12.67 -4.58
N LEU A 551 15.02 -12.86 -3.27
CA LEU A 551 13.73 -12.79 -2.59
C LEU A 551 13.12 -11.38 -2.66
N ARG A 552 13.95 -10.34 -2.58
CA ARG A 552 13.51 -8.96 -2.78
C ARG A 552 12.91 -8.75 -4.16
N ALA A 553 13.54 -9.32 -5.20
CA ALA A 553 13.07 -9.21 -6.58
C ALA A 553 11.68 -9.87 -6.77
N GLN A 554 11.41 -10.98 -6.07
CA GLN A 554 10.14 -11.73 -6.19
C GLN A 554 8.92 -10.95 -5.70
N ILE A 555 9.06 -10.11 -4.68
CA ILE A 555 7.95 -9.27 -4.17
C ILE A 555 8.09 -7.80 -4.57
N LYS A 556 9.02 -7.50 -5.50
CA LYS A 556 9.15 -6.16 -6.05
C LYS A 556 7.91 -5.83 -6.89
N GLY A 557 7.12 -4.86 -6.40
CA GLY A 557 5.88 -4.43 -7.07
C GLY A 557 4.61 -5.15 -6.60
N SER A 558 4.72 -6.32 -5.93
CA SER A 558 3.57 -7.01 -5.31
C SER A 558 3.55 -6.91 -3.78
N GLY A 559 4.71 -6.89 -3.13
CA GLY A 559 4.85 -6.80 -1.68
C GLY A 559 4.30 -7.99 -0.91
N ILE A 560 3.86 -7.76 0.33
CA ILE A 560 3.16 -8.76 1.16
C ILE A 560 1.65 -8.52 1.13
N GLY A 561 0.89 -9.59 0.98
CA GLY A 561 -0.54 -9.52 0.68
C GLY A 561 -0.80 -8.96 -0.73
N THR A 562 -1.99 -9.19 -1.26
CA THR A 562 -2.40 -8.66 -2.56
C THR A 562 -3.15 -7.34 -2.40
N SER A 563 -3.31 -6.60 -3.48
CA SER A 563 -4.21 -5.42 -3.55
C SER A 563 -5.60 -5.72 -2.99
N ALA A 564 -6.12 -6.94 -3.20
CA ALA A 564 -7.41 -7.37 -2.69
C ALA A 564 -7.44 -7.58 -1.16
N THR A 565 -6.34 -8.02 -0.54
CA THR A 565 -6.32 -8.54 0.84
C THR A 565 -5.71 -7.59 1.88
N ARG A 566 -4.85 -6.64 1.49
CA ARG A 566 -4.12 -5.75 2.43
C ARG A 566 -5.04 -5.00 3.39
N ALA A 567 -6.13 -4.42 2.87
CA ALA A 567 -7.08 -3.66 3.68
C ALA A 567 -7.82 -4.57 4.69
N GLU A 568 -8.25 -5.77 4.27
CA GLU A 568 -8.92 -6.73 5.13
C GLU A 568 -7.99 -7.29 6.22
N ILE A 569 -6.70 -7.48 5.92
CA ILE A 569 -5.69 -7.87 6.91
C ILE A 569 -5.57 -6.82 8.01
N LEU A 570 -5.48 -5.54 7.66
CA LEU A 570 -5.45 -4.44 8.64
C LEU A 570 -6.74 -4.41 9.48
N LYS A 571 -7.90 -4.51 8.84
CA LYS A 571 -9.20 -4.56 9.50
C LYS A 571 -9.29 -5.73 10.48
N LYS A 572 -8.81 -6.91 10.08
CA LYS A 572 -8.74 -8.10 10.96
C LYS A 572 -7.89 -7.82 12.19
N LEU A 573 -6.71 -7.23 12.03
CA LEU A 573 -5.81 -6.89 13.15
C LEU A 573 -6.44 -5.90 14.14
N PHE A 574 -7.26 -4.95 13.66
CA PHE A 574 -8.03 -4.05 14.53
C PHE A 574 -9.17 -4.78 15.24
N ASN A 575 -9.90 -5.65 14.54
CA ASN A 575 -11.04 -6.39 15.09
C ASN A 575 -10.61 -7.36 16.20
N ILE A 576 -9.50 -8.06 16.02
CA ILE A 576 -8.93 -8.97 17.05
C ILE A 576 -8.12 -8.22 18.12
N LYS A 577 -8.08 -6.88 18.04
CA LYS A 577 -7.43 -5.99 19.02
C LYS A 577 -5.91 -6.20 19.16
N TYR A 578 -5.23 -6.63 18.12
CA TYR A 578 -3.76 -6.64 18.09
C TYR A 578 -3.21 -5.26 17.80
N LEU A 579 -3.92 -4.51 16.97
CA LEU A 579 -3.61 -3.11 16.65
C LEU A 579 -4.77 -2.19 17.01
N ALA A 580 -4.47 -0.94 17.28
CA ALA A 580 -5.42 0.14 17.50
C ALA A 580 -5.28 1.21 16.40
N LEU A 581 -6.39 1.79 15.98
CA LEU A 581 -6.46 2.84 14.98
C LEU A 581 -7.04 4.12 15.57
N ASN A 582 -6.32 5.21 15.51
CA ASN A 582 -6.88 6.53 15.77
C ASN A 582 -7.66 7.01 14.53
N LYS A 583 -8.98 7.04 14.62
CA LYS A 583 -9.86 7.37 13.49
C LYS A 583 -9.64 8.80 12.93
N LYS A 584 -9.24 9.77 13.76
CA LYS A 584 -9.02 11.17 13.33
C LYS A 584 -7.70 11.34 12.57
N THR A 585 -6.64 10.69 13.05
CA THR A 585 -5.29 10.84 12.47
C THR A 585 -4.91 9.68 11.55
N GLN A 586 -5.68 8.60 11.58
CA GLN A 586 -5.39 7.33 10.93
C GLN A 586 -4.09 6.66 11.42
N VAL A 587 -3.52 7.09 12.54
CA VAL A 587 -2.31 6.51 13.12
C VAL A 587 -2.61 5.14 13.72
N ILE A 588 -1.73 4.18 13.44
CA ILE A 588 -1.77 2.80 13.94
C ILE A 588 -0.76 2.65 15.07
N THR A 589 -1.18 2.00 16.15
CA THR A 589 -0.33 1.60 17.28
C THR A 589 -0.61 0.16 17.66
N PRO A 590 0.35 -0.58 18.23
CA PRO A 590 0.05 -1.87 18.82
C PRO A 590 -0.80 -1.68 20.08
N THR A 591 -1.51 -2.74 20.47
CA THR A 591 -2.10 -2.86 21.82
C THR A 591 -1.18 -3.70 22.70
N LEU A 592 -1.42 -3.75 24.01
CA LEU A 592 -0.68 -4.65 24.88
C LEU A 592 -0.82 -6.11 24.42
N LEU A 593 -2.05 -6.55 24.07
CA LEU A 593 -2.26 -7.88 23.53
C LEU A 593 -1.42 -8.10 22.25
N GLY A 594 -1.40 -7.13 21.34
CA GLY A 594 -0.60 -7.22 20.10
C GLY A 594 0.89 -7.38 20.37
N GLU A 595 1.46 -6.66 21.34
CA GLU A 595 2.86 -6.85 21.72
C GLU A 595 3.13 -8.21 22.38
N MET A 596 2.21 -8.68 23.22
CA MET A 596 2.33 -10.02 23.81
C MET A 596 2.32 -11.12 22.74
N ILE A 597 1.42 -11.00 21.74
CA ILE A 597 1.39 -11.94 20.59
C ILE A 597 2.68 -11.83 19.78
N TYR A 598 3.20 -10.64 19.53
CA TYR A 598 4.48 -10.46 18.88
C TYR A 598 5.61 -11.19 19.63
N ASP A 599 5.68 -11.03 20.96
CA ASP A 599 6.71 -11.69 21.79
C ASP A 599 6.57 -13.21 21.77
N VAL A 600 5.33 -13.75 21.80
CA VAL A 600 5.07 -15.18 21.63
C VAL A 600 5.61 -15.67 20.29
N VAL A 601 5.28 -14.99 19.20
CA VAL A 601 5.73 -15.41 17.86
C VAL A 601 7.24 -15.25 17.70
N LEU A 602 7.83 -14.18 18.23
CA LEU A 602 9.27 -13.93 18.20
C LEU A 602 10.07 -15.07 18.88
N ASN A 603 9.54 -15.61 19.98
CA ASN A 603 10.15 -16.66 20.77
C ASN A 603 9.66 -18.08 20.41
N SER A 604 8.91 -18.23 19.30
CA SER A 604 8.40 -19.53 18.82
C SER A 604 8.59 -19.68 17.30
N ILE A 605 7.78 -19.03 16.48
CA ILE A 605 7.82 -19.13 15.00
C ILE A 605 8.24 -17.78 14.43
N ARG A 606 9.46 -17.34 14.74
CA ARG A 606 10.01 -16.02 14.39
C ARG A 606 9.85 -15.65 12.90
N SER A 607 9.95 -16.63 12.01
CA SER A 607 9.84 -16.43 10.56
C SER A 607 8.51 -15.77 10.13
N LEU A 608 7.42 -15.99 10.89
CA LEU A 608 6.13 -15.33 10.61
C LEU A 608 6.14 -13.80 10.77
N LEU A 609 7.14 -13.25 11.47
CA LEU A 609 7.28 -11.81 11.68
C LEU A 609 8.01 -11.10 10.53
N ASN A 610 8.60 -11.85 9.59
CA ASN A 610 9.44 -11.31 8.54
C ASN A 610 8.78 -11.44 7.16
N PRO A 611 8.97 -10.46 6.25
CA PRO A 611 8.45 -10.52 4.89
C PRO A 611 9.13 -11.60 4.02
N GLU A 612 10.34 -12.03 4.39
CA GLU A 612 11.11 -13.07 3.69
C GLU A 612 10.34 -14.39 3.56
N LEU A 613 9.62 -14.80 4.62
CA LEU A 613 8.78 -15.99 4.56
C LEU A 613 7.72 -15.88 3.48
N THR A 614 7.03 -14.73 3.42
CA THR A 614 6.01 -14.48 2.40
C THR A 614 6.61 -14.46 1.00
N ALA A 615 7.75 -13.79 0.82
CA ALA A 615 8.44 -13.73 -0.45
C ALA A 615 8.86 -15.12 -0.95
N SER A 616 9.40 -15.95 -0.06
CA SER A 616 9.83 -17.33 -0.39
C SER A 616 8.65 -18.18 -0.87
N TRP A 617 7.50 -18.10 -0.22
CA TRP A 617 6.31 -18.86 -0.61
C TRP A 617 5.68 -18.31 -1.90
N GLU A 618 5.58 -16.99 -2.08
CA GLU A 618 5.09 -16.39 -3.33
C GLU A 618 5.99 -16.75 -4.53
N LYS A 619 7.31 -16.84 -4.32
CA LYS A 619 8.25 -17.35 -5.33
C LYS A 619 7.87 -18.77 -5.77
N GLY A 620 7.62 -19.66 -4.80
CA GLY A 620 7.16 -21.02 -5.09
C GLY A 620 5.84 -21.07 -5.85
N LEU A 621 4.88 -20.22 -5.47
CA LEU A 621 3.58 -20.12 -6.19
C LEU A 621 3.75 -19.62 -7.64
N ASN A 622 4.68 -18.70 -7.88
CA ASN A 622 4.98 -18.24 -9.23
C ASN A 622 5.58 -19.37 -10.07
N TYR A 623 6.51 -20.16 -9.52
CA TYR A 623 7.07 -21.33 -10.20
C TYR A 623 6.01 -22.37 -10.57
N VAL A 624 4.99 -22.56 -9.72
CA VAL A 624 3.84 -23.42 -10.07
C VAL A 624 3.02 -22.79 -11.20
N ALA A 625 2.73 -21.49 -11.14
CA ALA A 625 1.97 -20.81 -12.18
C ALA A 625 2.68 -20.82 -13.55
N GLU A 626 4.01 -20.82 -13.55
CA GLU A 626 4.87 -20.90 -14.72
C GLU A 626 5.13 -22.35 -15.18
N GLY A 627 4.74 -23.34 -14.37
CA GLY A 627 4.93 -24.78 -14.65
C GLY A 627 6.35 -25.28 -14.39
N GLU A 628 7.17 -24.51 -13.66
CA GLU A 628 8.56 -24.88 -13.32
C GLU A 628 8.66 -25.92 -12.20
N ILE A 629 7.69 -25.91 -11.26
CA ILE A 629 7.55 -26.93 -10.23
C ILE A 629 6.11 -27.44 -10.18
N THR A 630 5.95 -28.66 -9.69
CA THR A 630 4.63 -29.30 -9.55
C THR A 630 3.92 -28.86 -8.25
N SER A 631 2.59 -29.05 -8.21
CA SER A 631 1.82 -28.87 -6.98
C SER A 631 2.27 -29.77 -5.84
N ASP A 632 2.68 -31.01 -6.15
CA ASP A 632 3.12 -32.00 -5.16
C ASP A 632 4.48 -31.61 -4.54
N GLU A 633 5.39 -31.08 -5.33
CA GLU A 633 6.67 -30.55 -4.83
C GLU A 633 6.44 -29.36 -3.88
N TYR A 634 5.51 -28.47 -4.23
CA TYR A 634 5.14 -27.35 -3.37
C TYR A 634 4.52 -27.84 -2.06
N MET A 635 3.54 -28.75 -2.13
CA MET A 635 2.88 -29.31 -0.94
C MET A 635 3.86 -30.05 -0.03
N THR A 636 4.78 -30.83 -0.57
CA THR A 636 5.82 -31.52 0.20
C THR A 636 6.66 -30.56 1.04
N LYS A 637 7.06 -29.41 0.45
CA LYS A 637 7.80 -28.35 1.16
C LYS A 637 6.94 -27.71 2.26
N LEU A 638 5.66 -27.47 1.97
CA LEU A 638 4.72 -26.88 2.92
C LEU A 638 4.47 -27.79 4.11
N ASP A 639 4.21 -29.06 3.88
CA ASP A 639 3.99 -30.07 4.93
C ASP A 639 5.20 -30.20 5.83
N HIS A 640 6.40 -30.30 5.24
CA HIS A 640 7.65 -30.34 6.00
C HIS A 640 7.83 -29.07 6.86
N PHE A 641 7.50 -27.89 6.33
CA PHE A 641 7.57 -26.64 7.09
C PHE A 641 6.60 -26.65 8.28
N ILE A 642 5.34 -27.05 8.07
CA ILE A 642 4.32 -27.14 9.13
C ILE A 642 4.75 -28.12 10.23
N VAL A 643 5.19 -29.33 9.86
CA VAL A 643 5.65 -30.35 10.81
C VAL A 643 6.86 -29.85 11.61
N SER A 644 7.88 -29.36 10.93
CA SER A 644 9.10 -28.88 11.56
C SER A 644 8.84 -27.75 12.57
N ARG A 645 8.02 -26.75 12.18
CA ARG A 645 7.70 -25.63 13.07
C ARG A 645 6.82 -26.04 14.24
N THR A 646 5.85 -26.92 14.02
CA THR A 646 4.99 -27.46 15.09
C THR A 646 5.83 -28.21 16.13
N ASN A 647 6.68 -29.15 15.71
CA ASN A 647 7.53 -29.91 16.59
C ASN A 647 8.53 -29.01 17.35
N GLY A 648 9.11 -28.04 16.67
CA GLY A 648 9.99 -27.06 17.31
C GLY A 648 9.30 -26.32 18.46
N VAL A 649 8.08 -25.84 18.23
CA VAL A 649 7.30 -25.12 19.26
C VAL A 649 6.88 -26.06 20.40
N LEU A 650 6.48 -27.29 20.11
CA LEU A 650 6.11 -28.25 21.15
C LEU A 650 7.25 -28.49 22.15
N GLY A 651 8.50 -28.50 21.71
CA GLY A 651 9.69 -28.66 22.54
C GLY A 651 10.08 -27.44 23.40
N LEU A 652 9.48 -26.26 23.18
CA LEU A 652 9.85 -25.06 23.93
C LEU A 652 9.30 -25.05 25.36
N ASN A 653 10.09 -24.52 26.30
CA ASN A 653 9.71 -24.24 27.69
C ASN A 653 10.07 -22.80 28.06
N ASN A 654 9.46 -21.83 27.37
CA ASN A 654 9.84 -20.42 27.44
C ASN A 654 8.77 -19.49 28.08
N GLN A 655 7.76 -20.05 28.75
CA GLN A 655 6.67 -19.27 29.35
C GLN A 655 7.16 -18.27 30.41
N TYR A 656 8.22 -18.63 31.17
CA TYR A 656 8.79 -17.73 32.17
C TYR A 656 9.47 -16.52 31.51
N GLN A 657 10.21 -16.72 30.43
CA GLN A 657 10.85 -15.63 29.68
C GLN A 657 9.79 -14.70 29.06
N LEU A 658 8.69 -15.26 28.55
CA LEU A 658 7.59 -14.48 28.00
C LEU A 658 6.92 -13.60 29.04
N ARG A 659 6.84 -14.05 30.31
CA ARG A 659 6.28 -13.22 31.38
C ARG A 659 7.05 -11.92 31.56
N SER A 660 8.38 -11.96 31.55
CA SER A 660 9.21 -10.74 31.61
C SER A 660 9.06 -9.84 30.38
N CYS A 661 8.81 -10.42 29.18
CA CYS A 661 8.47 -9.62 28.00
C CYS A 661 7.13 -8.89 28.16
N TYR A 662 6.12 -9.58 28.71
CA TYR A 662 4.81 -8.97 28.97
C TYR A 662 4.90 -7.82 29.98
N ASP A 663 5.68 -7.98 31.05
CA ASP A 663 5.89 -6.94 32.06
C ASP A 663 6.56 -5.70 31.47
N ARG A 664 7.58 -5.88 30.61
CA ARG A 664 8.23 -4.76 29.89
C ARG A 664 7.24 -4.05 28.96
N ALA A 665 6.45 -4.79 28.19
CA ALA A 665 5.46 -4.19 27.30
C ALA A 665 4.37 -3.45 28.09
N ALA A 666 3.83 -4.06 29.16
CA ALA A 666 2.75 -3.50 29.97
C ALA A 666 3.09 -2.16 30.61
N ALA A 667 4.38 -1.89 30.88
CA ALA A 667 4.83 -0.61 31.44
C ALA A 667 4.38 0.60 30.58
N PHE A 668 4.27 0.43 29.26
CA PHE A 668 3.86 1.48 28.32
C PHE A 668 2.34 1.63 28.17
N TYR A 669 1.55 0.72 28.72
CA TYR A 669 0.09 0.69 28.62
C TYR A 669 -0.63 0.98 29.95
N LYS A 670 0.12 1.17 31.04
CA LYS A 670 -0.46 1.58 32.33
C LYS A 670 -1.02 3.00 32.17
N LYS A 671 -2.35 3.16 32.28
CA LYS A 671 -2.96 4.47 32.41
C LYS A 671 -2.41 5.11 33.68
N GLU A 672 -1.89 6.34 33.61
CA GLU A 672 -1.84 7.21 34.77
C GLU A 672 -3.25 7.30 35.33
N THR A 673 -3.49 6.70 36.46
CA THR A 673 -4.69 6.93 37.29
C THR A 673 -4.62 8.37 37.73
N LYS A 674 -5.16 9.31 36.97
CA LYS A 674 -5.48 10.64 37.46
C LYS A 674 -6.42 10.43 38.67
N GLY A 675 -5.91 10.72 39.87
CA GLY A 675 -6.63 10.63 41.09
C GLY A 675 -7.99 11.32 40.95
N ARG A 676 -9.04 10.56 41.07
CA ARG A 676 -10.39 11.11 41.37
C ARG A 676 -10.29 11.73 42.74
N ALA A 677 -10.06 13.05 42.77
CA ALA A 677 -10.31 13.82 43.97
C ALA A 677 -11.75 13.55 44.41
N SER A 678 -11.91 12.91 45.55
CA SER A 678 -13.15 12.74 46.23
C SER A 678 -13.80 14.11 46.48
N LYS A 679 -14.83 14.45 45.70
CA LYS A 679 -15.76 15.51 46.15
C LYS A 679 -16.51 14.99 47.38
N GLY A 680 -16.04 15.43 48.51
CA GLY A 680 -16.75 15.25 49.77
C GLY A 680 -18.18 15.76 49.63
N LYS A 681 -19.11 14.94 50.03
CA LYS A 681 -20.48 15.36 50.37
C LYS A 681 -20.35 16.41 51.48
N LYS A 682 -20.83 17.60 51.25
CA LYS A 682 -21.32 18.48 52.28
C LYS A 682 -22.83 18.34 52.30
N GLU A 683 -23.31 18.14 53.51
CA GLU A 683 -24.70 18.11 53.93
C GLU A 683 -25.50 19.31 53.46
#